data_7953f5489ff10e75d4558149ac00db83
#
_entry.id   7953f5489ff10e75d4558149ac00db83
#
_cell.length_a   1.000
_cell.length_b   1.000
_cell.length_c   1.000
_cell.angle_alpha   90.00
_cell.angle_beta   90.00
_cell.angle_gamma   90.00
#
_symmetry.space_group_name_H-M   'P 1'
#
loop_
_entity.id
_entity.type
_entity.pdbx_description
1 polymer ?
#
loop_
_entity_poly.entity_id
_entity_poly.type
_entity_poly.pdbx_seq_one_letter_code
_entity_poly.pdbx_strand_id
1 'polypeptide(L)'
;MIRSLIALVGCAGLLLVRADAQVRPVYDTGAAGLVQTLQRLQTTASVLHTGAHPDDEDSAFLARAARGDHARVGYLSLTRGDGGQNIIGTELFDALGVIRTEELLQARRLDGAEQFFGRSFDFGFSKRREEAAQKWNERDVLGDMVRVIRMFRPLVIYSRWGGTAEDGHGQHQLSGYLTPIAFKAAADPNEFPEQLQEGLRPWRTRKLYSRPLEKQPATLQVQTGVFDPALGRSYAEIAFEGRSQHKSQNQGTIEPRGPLASGLRAIESLVAAPKQEQSIFDGLDVSISGLARLAGLPDGALRSELAIIDGAAKKALREYQPLEPSRIVPTLVDGLKAVRAARQQIRSLNAAPEARADADFVLSSKERDFTTATIQAAGVIVDPLAEEETVVPGGSFGVNVRVFLTQPSIVTVVSTMVTAPPLWRVIPTADRELEGGRGRRETPSRSTRYEVSVPATAAITQPYFLEEPRQADTYVWPQGSPKGLPFAPPQIAGEVTVTINGVEITTSAPVSYRFADQIRGELRRIPAVVPPISVGLDTSLLVVPVGATPHRQRVVVRASSFSSGPVSGVLRLRVPTGWTVTPAEAPFTLNAKGAQTSAAFTVTAPPNRKPGRYTVDAEARIGSSTFSRDLQLISYPHIQTHRLYWPARATAQVVNLKVAPVRLGYLMGGGDDVPEAIQRMGIDVTMIDSTLLATGDLSRFDTIVIGVRASETRPDFVANNGRLRQYVERGGTLIVQYQQGDYAERNLAPYPVVAKGNPRVTDETAPVKMLAPAHPVFTFPNRITADDFNGWVQERNLYAVSDFDKRYTPLLETADPGEPPQRGGEL
;
A
#
# COMPACT_ATOMS: atom_id res chain seq x y z
N MET A 1 -14.56 19.38 46.36
CA MET A 1 -14.11 18.02 45.98
C MET A 1 -14.31 17.90 44.48
N ILE A 2 -13.32 18.29 43.73
CA ILE A 2 -13.32 18.22 42.26
C ILE A 2 -12.08 17.43 41.92
N ARG A 3 -12.25 16.23 41.42
CA ARG A 3 -11.18 15.39 40.91
C ARG A 3 -10.85 15.86 39.50
N SER A 4 -9.70 16.51 39.34
CA SER A 4 -9.11 16.77 38.04
C SER A 4 -8.52 15.48 37.50
N LEU A 5 -9.12 14.92 36.48
CA LEU A 5 -8.50 13.90 35.64
C LEU A 5 -7.49 14.61 34.73
N ILE A 6 -6.22 14.49 35.04
CA ILE A 6 -5.14 14.82 34.10
C ILE A 6 -5.05 13.66 33.13
N ALA A 7 -5.56 13.85 31.92
CA ALA A 7 -5.27 12.98 30.80
C ALA A 7 -3.82 13.25 30.38
N LEU A 8 -2.90 12.37 30.77
CA LEU A 8 -1.57 12.27 30.21
C LEU A 8 -1.73 11.73 28.78
N VAL A 9 -1.88 12.64 27.82
CA VAL A 9 -1.64 12.31 26.41
C VAL A 9 -0.13 12.24 26.26
N GLY A 10 0.41 11.04 26.47
CA GLY A 10 1.75 10.71 26.04
C GLY A 10 1.82 10.89 24.52
N CYS A 11 2.49 11.95 24.05
CA CYS A 11 3.03 11.97 22.70
C CYS A 11 4.03 10.82 22.58
N ALA A 12 3.54 9.62 22.33
CA ALA A 12 4.35 8.55 21.82
C ALA A 12 4.89 9.04 20.47
N GLY A 13 6.16 9.45 20.48
CA GLY A 13 6.86 9.74 19.23
C GLY A 13 6.65 8.53 18.33
N LEU A 14 5.99 8.74 17.21
CA LEU A 14 5.83 7.73 16.17
C LEU A 14 7.23 7.28 15.75
N LEU A 15 7.73 6.25 16.42
CA LEU A 15 8.75 5.40 15.87
C LEU A 15 8.10 4.80 14.63
N LEU A 16 8.49 5.25 13.44
CA LEU A 16 8.26 4.52 12.21
C LEU A 16 9.06 3.22 12.32
N VAL A 17 8.46 2.27 13.04
CA VAL A 17 9.02 0.94 13.16
C VAL A 17 8.77 0.29 11.80
N ARG A 18 9.81 0.20 11.00
CA ARG A 18 9.78 -0.52 9.73
C ARG A 18 9.47 -1.97 10.03
N ALA A 19 8.28 -2.41 9.66
CA ALA A 19 8.01 -3.83 9.59
C ALA A 19 8.97 -4.42 8.55
N ASP A 20 9.84 -5.34 8.95
CA ASP A 20 10.75 -5.99 8.03
C ASP A 20 9.95 -6.76 6.98
N ALA A 21 9.92 -6.24 5.75
CA ALA A 21 9.48 -7.02 4.60
C ALA A 21 10.47 -8.17 4.37
N GLN A 22 10.08 -9.08 3.51
CA GLN A 22 10.92 -10.23 3.14
C GLN A 22 12.21 -9.84 2.42
N VAL A 23 12.27 -8.62 1.85
CA VAL A 23 13.49 -8.04 1.29
C VAL A 23 14.17 -7.18 2.36
N ARG A 24 15.39 -7.52 2.73
CA ARG A 24 16.17 -6.77 3.72
C ARG A 24 16.87 -5.60 3.04
N PRO A 25 16.61 -4.35 3.43
CA PRO A 25 17.31 -3.20 2.85
C PRO A 25 18.77 -3.18 3.34
N VAL A 26 19.69 -3.34 2.41
CA VAL A 26 21.13 -3.31 2.71
C VAL A 26 21.65 -1.92 3.07
N TYR A 27 20.93 -0.84 2.66
CA TYR A 27 21.41 0.55 2.82
C TYR A 27 21.23 1.13 4.24
N ASP A 28 20.40 0.51 5.08
CA ASP A 28 20.09 1.02 6.44
C ASP A 28 20.82 0.24 7.54
N THR A 29 21.67 -0.74 7.19
CA THR A 29 22.37 -1.62 8.14
C THR A 29 23.87 -1.62 7.90
N GLY A 30 24.63 -2.09 8.91
CA GLY A 30 26.08 -2.19 8.82
C GLY A 30 26.79 -0.85 8.60
N ALA A 31 27.91 -0.89 7.92
CA ALA A 31 28.75 0.29 7.67
C ALA A 31 28.03 1.37 6.84
N ALA A 32 27.32 0.96 5.79
CA ALA A 32 26.57 1.88 4.94
C ALA A 32 25.44 2.60 5.73
N GLY A 33 24.66 1.83 6.50
CA GLY A 33 23.58 2.39 7.31
C GLY A 33 24.09 3.36 8.37
N LEU A 34 25.20 3.04 9.02
CA LEU A 34 25.79 3.93 10.02
C LEU A 34 26.30 5.23 9.38
N VAL A 35 26.99 5.19 8.21
CA VAL A 35 27.41 6.39 7.48
C VAL A 35 26.20 7.27 7.14
N GLN A 36 25.14 6.71 6.60
CA GLN A 36 23.90 7.44 6.28
C GLN A 36 23.32 8.12 7.53
N THR A 37 23.30 7.41 8.67
CA THR A 37 22.84 7.98 9.94
C THR A 37 23.74 9.11 10.43
N LEU A 38 25.07 8.95 10.38
CA LEU A 38 26.04 9.98 10.79
C LEU A 38 25.95 11.24 9.92
N GLN A 39 25.71 11.11 8.63
CA GLN A 39 25.50 12.25 7.74
C GLN A 39 24.18 12.96 8.04
N ARG A 40 23.11 12.21 8.33
CA ARG A 40 21.82 12.78 8.74
C ARG A 40 21.89 13.57 10.06
N LEU A 41 22.82 13.22 10.98
CA LEU A 41 23.02 13.98 12.20
C LEU A 41 23.38 15.45 11.94
N GLN A 42 23.97 15.79 10.79
CA GLN A 42 24.51 17.10 10.49
C GLN A 42 23.50 18.08 9.90
N THR A 43 22.30 17.62 9.54
CA THR A 43 21.31 18.47 8.86
C THR A 43 19.93 18.41 9.51
N THR A 44 19.20 19.52 9.41
CA THR A 44 17.78 19.62 9.75
C THR A 44 16.88 19.69 8.51
N ALA A 45 17.46 19.46 7.32
CA ALA A 45 16.75 19.49 6.05
C ALA A 45 15.57 18.53 6.04
N SER A 46 14.45 19.00 5.49
CA SER A 46 13.25 18.16 5.31
C SER A 46 12.48 18.53 4.06
N VAL A 47 11.99 17.55 3.31
CA VAL A 47 11.21 17.76 2.09
C VAL A 47 10.07 16.76 2.01
N LEU A 48 8.87 17.23 1.66
CA LEU A 48 7.70 16.41 1.36
C LEU A 48 7.44 16.45 -0.13
N HIS A 49 7.39 15.30 -0.76
CA HIS A 49 6.97 15.12 -2.14
C HIS A 49 5.49 14.72 -2.18
N THR A 50 4.69 15.29 -3.10
CA THR A 50 3.26 14.98 -3.23
C THR A 50 2.94 14.41 -4.60
N GLY A 51 2.09 13.38 -4.65
CA GLY A 51 1.57 12.75 -5.86
C GLY A 51 0.14 12.27 -5.64
N ALA A 52 -0.50 11.73 -6.67
CA ALA A 52 -1.87 11.22 -6.61
C ALA A 52 -1.91 9.71 -6.30
N HIS A 53 -1.01 8.93 -6.89
CA HIS A 53 -1.00 7.46 -6.78
C HIS A 53 0.35 6.93 -6.28
N PRO A 54 0.39 5.68 -5.76
CA PRO A 54 1.62 4.91 -5.67
C PRO A 54 2.23 4.74 -7.08
N ASP A 55 3.53 5.01 -7.25
CA ASP A 55 4.27 5.05 -8.53
C ASP A 55 4.32 6.40 -9.28
N ASP A 56 3.63 7.42 -8.81
CA ASP A 56 3.77 8.79 -9.37
C ASP A 56 5.09 9.45 -8.99
N GLU A 57 5.70 9.04 -7.89
CA GLU A 57 6.83 9.73 -7.31
C GLU A 57 8.01 9.89 -8.27
N ASP A 58 8.72 11.02 -8.16
CA ASP A 58 10.07 11.17 -8.69
C ASP A 58 11.04 10.40 -7.81
N SER A 59 11.12 9.08 -8.05
CA SER A 59 11.92 8.17 -7.23
C SER A 59 13.39 8.59 -7.19
N ALA A 60 13.92 9.16 -8.30
CA ALA A 60 15.31 9.61 -8.37
C ALA A 60 15.55 10.84 -7.48
N PHE A 61 14.61 11.76 -7.45
CA PHE A 61 14.64 12.89 -6.52
C PHE A 61 14.58 12.42 -5.06
N LEU A 62 13.66 11.49 -4.73
CA LEU A 62 13.53 10.97 -3.36
C LEU A 62 14.82 10.31 -2.88
N ALA A 63 15.42 9.44 -3.70
CA ALA A 63 16.68 8.78 -3.38
C ALA A 63 17.81 9.81 -3.21
N ARG A 64 17.91 10.81 -4.08
CA ARG A 64 18.91 11.88 -3.97
C ARG A 64 18.73 12.71 -2.70
N ALA A 65 17.51 13.14 -2.41
CA ALA A 65 17.23 13.97 -1.23
C ALA A 65 17.45 13.20 0.09
N ALA A 66 17.01 11.92 0.17
CA ALA A 66 17.13 11.14 1.39
C ALA A 66 18.52 10.54 1.61
N ARG A 67 19.13 9.96 0.57
CA ARG A 67 20.40 9.27 0.64
C ARG A 67 21.61 10.18 0.37
N GLY A 68 21.43 11.20 -0.49
CA GLY A 68 22.51 12.10 -0.89
C GLY A 68 22.55 13.41 -0.11
N ASP A 69 21.41 14.08 0.06
CA ASP A 69 21.31 15.29 0.85
C ASP A 69 21.06 14.99 2.34
N HIS A 70 20.81 13.72 2.68
CA HIS A 70 20.54 13.22 4.03
C HIS A 70 19.37 13.93 4.72
N ALA A 71 18.51 14.54 3.92
CA ALA A 71 17.29 15.18 4.40
C ALA A 71 16.30 14.15 4.94
N ARG A 72 15.44 14.60 5.84
CA ARG A 72 14.22 13.85 6.16
C ARG A 72 13.24 14.03 5.00
N VAL A 73 12.92 12.95 4.31
CA VAL A 73 12.10 12.96 3.09
C VAL A 73 10.81 12.20 3.33
N GLY A 74 9.67 12.73 2.86
CA GLY A 74 8.38 12.06 2.87
C GLY A 74 7.76 12.08 1.48
N TYR A 75 6.97 11.06 1.17
CA TYR A 75 6.09 11.03 0.01
C TYR A 75 4.64 10.91 0.46
N LEU A 76 3.76 11.78 -0.06
CA LEU A 76 2.33 11.71 0.12
C LEU A 76 1.68 11.26 -1.18
N SER A 77 1.04 10.11 -1.18
CA SER A 77 0.12 9.65 -2.22
C SER A 77 -1.32 9.94 -1.77
N LEU A 78 -2.15 10.55 -2.62
CA LEU A 78 -3.54 10.84 -2.25
C LEU A 78 -4.39 9.58 -2.17
N THR A 79 -4.08 8.57 -2.97
CA THR A 79 -4.76 7.26 -3.00
C THR A 79 -3.80 6.12 -2.70
N ARG A 80 -4.35 4.92 -2.56
CA ARG A 80 -3.60 3.67 -2.50
C ARG A 80 -3.49 2.98 -3.86
N GLY A 81 -4.03 3.61 -4.92
CA GLY A 81 -3.99 3.10 -6.28
C GLY A 81 -4.94 1.93 -6.52
N ASP A 82 -6.06 1.93 -5.82
CA ASP A 82 -7.06 0.86 -5.79
C ASP A 82 -7.74 0.63 -7.15
N GLY A 83 -7.83 1.69 -7.97
CA GLY A 83 -8.40 1.67 -9.32
C GLY A 83 -7.42 1.27 -10.42
N GLY A 84 -6.18 0.92 -10.04
CA GLY A 84 -5.15 0.49 -10.97
C GLY A 84 -5.36 -0.93 -11.50
N GLN A 85 -4.45 -1.34 -12.36
CA GLN A 85 -4.36 -2.70 -12.89
C GLN A 85 -3.60 -3.61 -11.91
N ASN A 86 -3.80 -4.93 -12.04
CA ASN A 86 -2.97 -5.93 -11.37
C ASN A 86 -2.48 -6.95 -12.39
N ILE A 87 -1.20 -6.94 -12.73
CA ILE A 87 -0.63 -7.91 -13.68
C ILE A 87 -0.03 -9.14 -13.02
N ILE A 88 0.01 -9.18 -11.69
CA ILE A 88 0.62 -10.28 -10.92
C ILE A 88 -0.40 -11.16 -10.20
N GLY A 89 -1.68 -10.77 -10.20
CA GLY A 89 -2.74 -11.51 -9.52
C GLY A 89 -4.14 -11.03 -9.91
N THR A 90 -5.14 -11.55 -9.23
CA THR A 90 -6.56 -11.26 -9.46
C THR A 90 -7.15 -10.23 -8.49
N GLU A 91 -6.37 -9.77 -7.53
CA GLU A 91 -6.82 -8.79 -6.54
C GLU A 91 -7.05 -7.44 -7.21
N LEU A 92 -8.23 -6.88 -6.98
CA LEU A 92 -8.67 -5.57 -7.45
C LEU A 92 -9.16 -4.73 -6.27
N PHE A 93 -9.34 -3.44 -6.50
CA PHE A 93 -9.91 -2.47 -5.55
C PHE A 93 -9.16 -2.44 -4.22
N ASP A 94 -9.82 -2.54 -3.09
CA ASP A 94 -9.22 -2.45 -1.75
C ASP A 94 -8.04 -3.43 -1.54
N ALA A 95 -8.14 -4.64 -2.09
CA ALA A 95 -7.07 -5.63 -2.00
C ALA A 95 -5.84 -5.23 -2.83
N LEU A 96 -6.04 -4.66 -4.02
CA LEU A 96 -4.97 -4.08 -4.83
C LEU A 96 -4.34 -2.86 -4.13
N GLY A 97 -5.15 -2.02 -3.48
CA GLY A 97 -4.66 -0.89 -2.69
C GLY A 97 -3.70 -1.31 -1.57
N VAL A 98 -3.95 -2.46 -0.93
CA VAL A 98 -3.02 -3.05 0.05
C VAL A 98 -1.72 -3.52 -0.62
N ILE A 99 -1.80 -4.18 -1.78
CA ILE A 99 -0.61 -4.61 -2.55
C ILE A 99 0.23 -3.39 -2.93
N ARG A 100 -0.38 -2.37 -3.56
CA ARG A 100 0.32 -1.17 -4.02
C ARG A 100 0.88 -0.34 -2.86
N THR A 101 0.19 -0.30 -1.71
CA THR A 101 0.73 0.29 -0.48
C THR A 101 2.03 -0.39 -0.06
N GLU A 102 2.06 -1.72 -0.07
CA GLU A 102 3.27 -2.49 0.27
C GLU A 102 4.38 -2.33 -0.76
N GLU A 103 4.06 -2.34 -2.05
CA GLU A 103 5.02 -2.10 -3.13
C GLU A 103 5.70 -0.74 -2.97
N LEU A 104 4.91 0.29 -2.65
CA LEU A 104 5.43 1.63 -2.36
C LEU A 104 6.32 1.65 -1.11
N LEU A 105 5.99 0.88 -0.07
CA LEU A 105 6.84 0.72 1.10
C LEU A 105 8.17 0.01 0.78
N GLN A 106 8.18 -0.94 -0.19
CA GLN A 106 9.44 -1.53 -0.65
C GLN A 106 10.31 -0.48 -1.36
N ALA A 107 9.72 0.39 -2.21
CA ALA A 107 10.42 1.50 -2.83
C ALA A 107 11.02 2.45 -1.78
N ARG A 108 10.24 2.82 -0.74
CA ARG A 108 10.71 3.67 0.39
C ARG A 108 11.88 3.07 1.17
N ARG A 109 11.97 1.76 1.27
CA ARG A 109 13.13 1.10 1.90
C ARG A 109 14.42 1.30 1.12
N LEU A 110 14.31 1.36 -0.19
CA LEU A 110 15.47 1.60 -1.06
C LEU A 110 15.87 3.09 -1.03
N ASP A 111 14.94 4.00 -1.29
CA ASP A 111 15.23 5.43 -1.37
C ASP A 111 15.38 6.13 0.00
N GLY A 112 14.84 5.55 1.07
CA GLY A 112 14.98 6.07 2.44
C GLY A 112 13.93 7.11 2.85
N ALA A 113 12.90 7.37 2.03
CA ALA A 113 11.82 8.27 2.38
C ALA A 113 10.75 7.62 3.28
N GLU A 114 10.00 8.46 3.99
CA GLU A 114 8.79 8.09 4.74
C GLU A 114 7.57 8.10 3.80
N GLN A 115 6.55 7.28 4.09
CA GLN A 115 5.35 7.19 3.27
C GLN A 115 4.11 7.67 4.01
N PHE A 116 3.27 8.46 3.29
CA PHE A 116 1.97 8.94 3.76
C PHE A 116 0.90 8.73 2.70
N PHE A 117 -0.37 8.64 3.15
CA PHE A 117 -1.53 8.47 2.27
C PHE A 117 -2.68 9.40 2.65
N GLY A 118 -3.42 9.87 1.63
CA GLY A 118 -4.75 10.42 1.80
C GLY A 118 -5.79 9.31 2.02
N ARG A 119 -7.07 9.74 2.16
CA ARG A 119 -8.22 8.83 2.29
C ARG A 119 -8.94 8.56 0.96
N SER A 120 -8.50 9.17 -0.13
CA SER A 120 -9.14 8.99 -1.43
C SER A 120 -8.99 7.56 -1.93
N PHE A 121 -10.10 6.98 -2.38
CA PHE A 121 -10.10 5.73 -3.12
C PHE A 121 -9.86 6.03 -4.59
N ASP A 122 -8.96 5.31 -5.23
CA ASP A 122 -8.70 5.45 -6.65
C ASP A 122 -9.85 4.81 -7.45
N PHE A 123 -10.65 5.64 -8.11
CA PHE A 123 -11.79 5.22 -8.92
C PHE A 123 -11.42 4.90 -10.38
N GLY A 124 -10.16 4.83 -10.71
CA GLY A 124 -9.66 4.63 -12.05
C GLY A 124 -9.29 5.95 -12.76
N PHE A 125 -9.12 5.90 -14.06
CA PHE A 125 -8.67 7.05 -14.83
C PHE A 125 -9.77 8.12 -14.97
N SER A 126 -9.37 9.39 -14.88
CA SER A 126 -10.21 10.53 -15.21
C SER A 126 -9.46 11.49 -16.15
N LYS A 127 -10.16 12.24 -16.97
CA LYS A 127 -9.54 13.19 -17.91
C LYS A 127 -9.37 14.59 -17.35
N ARG A 128 -10.19 14.96 -16.36
CA ARG A 128 -10.29 16.34 -15.90
C ARG A 128 -10.26 16.42 -14.38
N ARG A 129 -9.65 17.50 -13.89
CA ARG A 129 -9.58 17.80 -12.46
C ARG A 129 -10.96 17.84 -11.80
N GLU A 130 -11.95 18.43 -12.48
CA GLU A 130 -13.31 18.62 -11.98
C GLU A 130 -13.99 17.28 -11.66
N GLU A 131 -13.73 16.26 -12.47
CA GLU A 131 -14.23 14.90 -12.25
C GLU A 131 -13.62 14.33 -10.94
N ALA A 132 -12.31 14.42 -10.79
CA ALA A 132 -11.65 13.96 -9.58
C ALA A 132 -12.10 14.72 -8.33
N ALA A 133 -12.27 16.05 -8.42
CA ALA A 133 -12.74 16.90 -7.34
C ALA A 133 -14.18 16.57 -6.91
N GLN A 134 -15.04 16.19 -7.87
CA GLN A 134 -16.42 15.78 -7.58
C GLN A 134 -16.47 14.43 -6.87
N LYS A 135 -15.67 13.45 -7.33
CA LYS A 135 -15.66 12.10 -6.75
C LYS A 135 -15.03 12.04 -5.36
N TRP A 136 -13.97 12.81 -5.12
CA TRP A 136 -13.19 12.74 -3.88
C TRP A 136 -13.57 13.76 -2.80
N ASN A 137 -14.40 14.74 -3.08
CA ASN A 137 -14.59 15.90 -2.24
C ASN A 137 -13.29 16.70 -2.02
N GLU A 138 -13.09 17.74 -2.81
CA GLU A 138 -11.87 18.56 -2.83
C GLU A 138 -11.43 19.03 -1.44
N ARG A 139 -12.40 19.39 -0.55
CA ARG A 139 -12.11 19.84 0.82
C ARG A 139 -11.48 18.73 1.69
N ASP A 140 -11.92 17.49 1.53
CA ASP A 140 -11.38 16.36 2.28
C ASP A 140 -9.95 16.02 1.82
N VAL A 141 -9.71 16.04 0.51
CA VAL A 141 -8.36 15.85 -0.06
C VAL A 141 -7.40 16.93 0.44
N LEU A 142 -7.82 18.20 0.39
CA LEU A 142 -7.04 19.32 0.92
C LEU A 142 -6.74 19.12 2.42
N GLY A 143 -7.74 18.69 3.20
CA GLY A 143 -7.59 18.41 4.63
C GLY A 143 -6.55 17.33 4.92
N ASP A 144 -6.50 16.28 4.11
CA ASP A 144 -5.52 15.20 4.25
C ASP A 144 -4.11 15.68 3.90
N MET A 145 -3.95 16.49 2.85
CA MET A 145 -2.67 17.11 2.51
C MET A 145 -2.17 18.03 3.62
N VAL A 146 -3.04 18.88 4.18
CA VAL A 146 -2.74 19.77 5.32
C VAL A 146 -2.34 18.94 6.54
N ARG A 147 -3.04 17.84 6.82
CA ARG A 147 -2.70 16.93 7.92
C ARG A 147 -1.29 16.40 7.80
N VAL A 148 -0.92 15.88 6.63
CA VAL A 148 0.41 15.32 6.42
C VAL A 148 1.49 16.40 6.50
N ILE A 149 1.26 17.60 5.98
CA ILE A 149 2.19 18.74 6.13
C ILE A 149 2.39 19.09 7.61
N ARG A 150 1.31 19.13 8.41
CA ARG A 150 1.37 19.40 9.86
C ARG A 150 2.03 18.29 10.67
N MET A 151 1.88 17.02 10.23
CA MET A 151 2.54 15.86 10.85
C MET A 151 4.03 15.82 10.54
N PHE A 152 4.37 15.95 9.27
CA PHE A 152 5.73 15.79 8.76
C PHE A 152 6.59 17.04 8.97
N ARG A 153 6.00 18.24 8.86
CA ARG A 153 6.65 19.55 9.01
C ARG A 153 7.82 19.78 8.05
N PRO A 154 7.57 19.74 6.72
CA PRO A 154 8.63 19.92 5.73
C PRO A 154 9.10 21.38 5.66
N LEU A 155 10.40 21.60 5.44
CA LEU A 155 10.93 22.91 5.04
C LEU A 155 10.62 23.20 3.57
N VAL A 156 10.60 22.18 2.73
CA VAL A 156 10.35 22.27 1.30
C VAL A 156 9.23 21.30 0.91
N ILE A 157 8.36 21.70 -0.01
CA ILE A 157 7.42 20.80 -0.69
C ILE A 157 7.81 20.73 -2.17
N TYR A 158 7.78 19.52 -2.74
CA TYR A 158 7.90 19.28 -4.16
C TYR A 158 6.63 18.58 -4.67
N SER A 159 5.84 19.30 -5.48
CA SER A 159 4.67 18.73 -6.14
C SER A 159 5.09 17.93 -7.37
N ARG A 160 4.67 16.67 -7.46
CA ARG A 160 4.91 15.84 -8.64
C ARG A 160 4.23 16.43 -9.87
N TRP A 161 3.09 17.11 -9.69
CA TRP A 161 2.21 17.58 -10.72
C TRP A 161 2.08 19.12 -10.73
N GLY A 162 1.82 19.69 -11.92
CA GLY A 162 1.71 21.13 -12.10
C GLY A 162 0.31 21.69 -11.87
N GLY A 163 -0.71 20.84 -11.77
CA GLY A 163 -2.12 21.22 -11.61
C GLY A 163 -2.79 21.64 -12.92
N THR A 164 -2.31 21.19 -14.08
CA THR A 164 -2.82 21.53 -15.39
C THR A 164 -3.16 20.31 -16.22
N ALA A 165 -3.83 20.50 -17.36
CA ALA A 165 -4.15 19.43 -18.30
C ALA A 165 -2.91 18.68 -18.85
N GLU A 166 -1.70 19.29 -18.78
CA GLU A 166 -0.44 18.63 -19.14
C GLU A 166 -0.08 17.46 -18.19
N ASP A 167 -0.73 17.37 -17.04
CA ASP A 167 -0.59 16.25 -16.10
C ASP A 167 -1.37 15.01 -16.55
N GLY A 168 -2.22 15.14 -17.57
CA GLY A 168 -2.99 14.07 -18.21
C GLY A 168 -4.16 13.57 -17.39
N HIS A 169 -3.89 12.87 -16.31
CA HIS A 169 -4.88 12.29 -15.41
C HIS A 169 -5.56 13.35 -14.52
N GLY A 170 -6.86 13.29 -14.33
CA GLY A 170 -7.60 14.27 -13.52
C GLY A 170 -7.16 14.28 -12.05
N GLN A 171 -6.84 13.11 -11.48
CA GLN A 171 -6.28 12.99 -10.14
C GLN A 171 -4.90 13.65 -10.03
N HIS A 172 -4.05 13.54 -11.06
CA HIS A 172 -2.77 14.25 -11.14
C HIS A 172 -2.97 15.75 -11.13
N GLN A 173 -3.90 16.25 -11.99
CA GLN A 173 -4.25 17.65 -12.05
C GLN A 173 -4.74 18.17 -10.70
N LEU A 174 -5.60 17.40 -9.99
CA LEU A 174 -6.12 17.78 -8.68
C LEU A 174 -5.02 17.81 -7.62
N SER A 175 -4.14 16.81 -7.60
CA SER A 175 -2.98 16.79 -6.69
C SER A 175 -2.08 18.01 -6.88
N GLY A 176 -1.75 18.33 -8.14
CA GLY A 176 -0.94 19.50 -8.47
C GLY A 176 -1.61 20.82 -8.14
N TYR A 177 -2.92 20.93 -8.39
CA TYR A 177 -3.72 22.12 -8.08
C TYR A 177 -3.84 22.38 -6.57
N LEU A 178 -4.05 21.32 -5.77
CA LEU A 178 -4.22 21.44 -4.32
C LEU A 178 -2.91 21.64 -3.55
N THR A 179 -1.77 21.20 -4.08
CA THR A 179 -0.50 21.31 -3.35
C THR A 179 -0.14 22.76 -2.98
N PRO A 180 -0.22 23.78 -3.86
CA PRO A 180 0.00 25.18 -3.48
C PRO A 180 -1.02 25.73 -2.48
N ILE A 181 -2.25 25.23 -2.51
CA ILE A 181 -3.28 25.61 -1.54
C ILE A 181 -2.96 25.00 -0.19
N ALA A 182 -2.60 23.72 -0.13
CA ALA A 182 -2.18 23.02 1.08
C ALA A 182 -0.92 23.63 1.72
N PHE A 183 0.04 24.08 0.90
CA PHE A 183 1.23 24.80 1.35
C PHE A 183 0.87 26.03 2.22
N LYS A 184 -0.16 26.78 1.83
CA LYS A 184 -0.65 27.96 2.57
C LYS A 184 -1.55 27.57 3.72
N ALA A 185 -2.52 26.70 3.48
CA ALA A 185 -3.52 26.27 4.45
C ALA A 185 -2.91 25.58 5.67
N ALA A 186 -1.80 24.86 5.52
CA ALA A 186 -1.15 24.19 6.65
C ALA A 186 -0.61 25.16 7.71
N ALA A 187 -0.32 26.39 7.33
CA ALA A 187 0.14 27.45 8.23
C ALA A 187 -1.00 28.22 8.91
N ASP A 188 -2.21 28.12 8.40
CA ASP A 188 -3.38 28.84 8.93
C ASP A 188 -4.08 28.01 10.03
N PRO A 189 -4.15 28.50 11.29
CA PRO A 189 -4.82 27.78 12.35
C PRO A 189 -6.37 27.69 12.16
N ASN A 190 -6.96 28.55 11.32
CA ASN A 190 -8.39 28.54 11.02
C ASN A 190 -8.77 27.48 9.97
N GLU A 191 -7.79 27.00 9.20
CA GLU A 191 -7.98 25.92 8.27
C GLU A 191 -7.86 24.57 8.99
N PHE A 192 -8.89 23.73 8.89
CA PHE A 192 -8.97 22.41 9.53
C PHE A 192 -8.65 22.44 11.03
N PRO A 193 -9.42 23.22 11.84
CA PRO A 193 -9.18 23.38 13.27
C PRO A 193 -9.34 22.07 14.06
N GLU A 194 -10.10 21.11 13.55
CA GLU A 194 -10.23 19.76 14.14
C GLU A 194 -8.88 19.03 14.22
N GLN A 195 -7.96 19.28 13.30
CA GLN A 195 -6.62 18.71 13.33
C GLN A 195 -5.79 19.27 14.49
N LEU A 196 -6.03 20.51 14.88
CA LEU A 196 -5.38 21.12 16.04
C LEU A 196 -5.92 20.52 17.35
N GLN A 197 -7.22 20.19 17.41
CA GLN A 197 -7.83 19.50 18.53
C GLN A 197 -7.28 18.07 18.70
N GLU A 198 -6.87 17.45 17.59
CA GLU A 198 -6.17 16.15 17.59
C GLU A 198 -4.68 16.25 17.98
N GLY A 199 -4.16 17.47 18.29
CA GLY A 199 -2.80 17.72 18.75
C GLY A 199 -1.81 18.09 17.65
N LEU A 200 -2.25 18.20 16.38
CA LEU A 200 -1.40 18.74 15.32
C LEU A 200 -1.22 20.26 15.52
N ARG A 201 -0.24 20.85 14.87
CA ARG A 201 0.07 22.29 14.97
C ARG A 201 0.18 22.88 13.57
N PRO A 202 -0.17 24.16 13.37
CA PRO A 202 0.09 24.84 12.12
C PRO A 202 1.58 24.74 11.75
N TRP A 203 1.86 24.58 10.47
CA TRP A 203 3.23 24.51 9.98
C TRP A 203 3.42 25.36 8.73
N ARG A 204 4.43 26.25 8.76
CA ARG A 204 4.79 27.10 7.62
C ARG A 204 5.98 26.51 6.86
N THR A 205 5.69 25.80 5.79
CA THR A 205 6.70 25.38 4.81
C THR A 205 7.35 26.61 4.18
N ARG A 206 8.61 26.54 3.80
CA ARG A 206 9.40 27.69 3.35
C ARG A 206 9.48 27.82 1.84
N LYS A 207 9.49 26.72 1.11
CA LYS A 207 9.62 26.72 -0.36
C LYS A 207 8.72 25.67 -0.97
N LEU A 208 8.21 25.97 -2.16
CA LEU A 208 7.41 25.09 -2.97
C LEU A 208 7.98 24.99 -4.37
N TYR A 209 8.17 23.75 -4.82
CA TYR A 209 8.52 23.40 -6.20
C TYR A 209 7.46 22.52 -6.84
N SER A 210 7.42 22.51 -8.16
CA SER A 210 6.65 21.54 -8.95
C SER A 210 7.51 20.95 -10.07
N ARG A 211 7.00 19.91 -10.72
CA ARG A 211 7.60 19.47 -11.99
C ARG A 211 7.57 20.62 -13.01
N PRO A 212 8.51 20.65 -13.98
CA PRO A 212 8.44 21.55 -15.12
C PRO A 212 7.19 21.27 -15.98
N LEU A 213 6.68 22.31 -16.62
CA LEU A 213 5.64 22.22 -17.63
C LEU A 213 6.24 22.62 -19.00
N GLU A 214 5.59 22.25 -20.11
CA GLU A 214 6.12 22.50 -21.47
C GLU A 214 6.56 23.96 -21.69
N LYS A 215 5.71 24.91 -21.26
CA LYS A 215 5.99 26.35 -21.39
C LYS A 215 6.64 26.99 -20.15
N GLN A 216 6.95 26.23 -19.15
CA GLN A 216 7.50 26.66 -17.86
C GLN A 216 8.64 25.73 -17.44
N PRO A 217 9.86 25.97 -17.97
CA PRO A 217 11.00 25.07 -17.78
C PRO A 217 11.46 24.99 -16.31
N ALA A 218 12.31 24.01 -16.02
CA ALA A 218 12.94 23.85 -14.74
C ALA A 218 13.80 25.08 -14.37
N THR A 219 13.70 25.51 -13.12
CA THR A 219 14.56 26.54 -12.52
C THR A 219 15.74 25.95 -11.77
N LEU A 220 15.67 24.67 -11.44
CA LEU A 220 16.69 23.91 -10.72
C LEU A 220 16.79 22.50 -11.33
N GLN A 221 18.03 22.00 -11.45
CA GLN A 221 18.33 20.62 -11.84
C GLN A 221 18.99 19.89 -10.69
N VAL A 222 18.28 18.95 -10.07
CA VAL A 222 18.81 18.12 -8.99
C VAL A 222 19.53 16.91 -9.60
N GLN A 223 20.85 16.82 -9.40
CA GLN A 223 21.66 15.76 -9.98
C GLN A 223 21.40 14.44 -9.26
N THR A 224 20.77 13.50 -9.94
CA THR A 224 20.37 12.19 -9.40
C THR A 224 21.29 11.03 -9.85
N GLY A 225 22.05 11.22 -10.93
CA GLY A 225 23.00 10.23 -11.42
C GLY A 225 24.35 10.20 -10.67
N VAL A 226 24.48 10.95 -9.56
CA VAL A 226 25.67 10.99 -8.74
C VAL A 226 25.90 9.65 -8.03
N PHE A 227 27.08 9.09 -8.15
CA PHE A 227 27.49 7.86 -7.47
C PHE A 227 27.79 8.13 -5.99
N ASP A 228 27.23 7.34 -5.10
CA ASP A 228 27.52 7.36 -3.68
C ASP A 228 28.49 6.23 -3.33
N PRO A 229 29.73 6.54 -2.90
CA PRO A 229 30.72 5.51 -2.60
C PRO A 229 30.38 4.66 -1.37
N ALA A 230 29.56 5.18 -0.43
CA ALA A 230 29.13 4.41 0.75
C ALA A 230 28.06 3.39 0.39
N LEU A 231 27.22 3.70 -0.59
CA LEU A 231 26.15 2.83 -1.07
C LEU A 231 26.61 1.95 -2.25
N GLY A 232 27.70 2.33 -2.92
CA GLY A 232 28.24 1.62 -4.09
C GLY A 232 27.41 1.77 -5.36
N ARG A 233 26.48 2.74 -5.39
CA ARG A 233 25.51 2.97 -6.50
C ARG A 233 25.19 4.46 -6.62
N SER A 234 24.69 4.87 -7.77
CA SER A 234 24.11 6.19 -7.93
C SER A 234 22.70 6.24 -7.34
N TYR A 235 22.21 7.44 -7.01
CA TYR A 235 20.84 7.60 -6.51
C TYR A 235 19.80 7.22 -7.56
N ALA A 236 20.10 7.42 -8.83
CA ALA A 236 19.26 6.95 -9.93
C ALA A 236 19.16 5.41 -9.98
N GLU A 237 20.27 4.67 -9.85
CA GLU A 237 20.23 3.20 -9.81
C GLU A 237 19.36 2.71 -8.64
N ILE A 238 19.51 3.28 -7.45
CA ILE A 238 18.69 2.95 -6.26
C ILE A 238 17.20 3.24 -6.52
N ALA A 239 16.92 4.38 -7.14
CA ALA A 239 15.56 4.82 -7.43
C ALA A 239 14.84 3.91 -8.43
N PHE A 240 15.53 3.49 -9.49
CA PHE A 240 14.93 2.63 -10.52
C PHE A 240 14.77 1.19 -10.04
N GLU A 241 15.64 0.70 -9.12
CA GLU A 241 15.36 -0.52 -8.36
C GLU A 241 14.10 -0.37 -7.51
N GLY A 242 13.92 0.80 -6.84
CA GLY A 242 12.72 1.15 -6.08
C GLY A 242 11.47 1.16 -6.97
N ARG A 243 11.53 1.80 -8.14
CA ARG A 243 10.45 1.82 -9.11
C ARG A 243 10.05 0.41 -9.56
N SER A 244 11.02 -0.48 -9.71
CA SER A 244 10.78 -1.89 -10.07
C SER A 244 10.08 -2.71 -8.98
N GLN A 245 9.84 -2.14 -7.79
CA GLN A 245 9.02 -2.79 -6.76
C GLN A 245 7.51 -2.66 -7.00
N HIS A 246 7.07 -1.73 -7.87
CA HIS A 246 5.68 -1.62 -8.31
C HIS A 246 5.31 -2.72 -9.32
N LYS A 247 5.41 -3.97 -8.90
CA LYS A 247 5.29 -5.15 -9.76
C LYS A 247 3.88 -5.33 -10.31
N SER A 248 2.88 -5.01 -9.52
CA SER A 248 1.49 -5.05 -9.97
C SER A 248 1.19 -4.07 -11.11
N GLN A 249 2.03 -3.01 -11.27
CA GLN A 249 1.83 -1.91 -12.21
C GLN A 249 2.70 -1.98 -13.48
N ASN A 250 3.42 -3.07 -13.71
CA ASN A 250 4.33 -3.21 -14.85
C ASN A 250 5.43 -2.14 -14.90
N GLN A 251 5.97 -1.76 -13.74
CA GLN A 251 6.98 -0.70 -13.60
C GLN A 251 8.43 -1.23 -13.60
N GLY A 252 8.64 -2.51 -13.89
CA GLY A 252 9.96 -3.09 -14.01
C GLY A 252 10.81 -2.36 -15.06
N THR A 253 11.99 -1.88 -14.67
CA THR A 253 12.79 -1.01 -15.51
C THR A 253 14.29 -1.22 -15.32
N ILE A 254 15.09 -0.78 -16.30
CA ILE A 254 16.55 -0.80 -16.25
C ILE A 254 17.03 0.29 -15.27
N GLU A 255 18.07 -0.02 -14.51
CA GLU A 255 18.75 0.91 -13.62
C GLU A 255 19.77 1.75 -14.42
N PRO A 256 19.48 3.03 -14.71
CA PRO A 256 20.33 3.84 -15.56
C PRO A 256 21.58 4.31 -14.82
N ARG A 257 22.68 4.41 -15.54
CA ARG A 257 23.98 4.91 -15.06
C ARG A 257 24.40 6.16 -15.81
N GLY A 258 25.21 6.98 -15.13
CA GLY A 258 25.74 8.23 -15.70
C GLY A 258 24.95 9.46 -15.30
N PRO A 259 25.19 10.59 -15.96
CA PRO A 259 24.56 11.85 -15.60
C PRO A 259 23.04 11.80 -15.81
N LEU A 260 22.32 12.01 -14.73
CA LEU A 260 20.85 12.11 -14.69
C LEU A 260 20.46 13.22 -13.71
N ALA A 261 19.38 13.92 -14.00
CA ALA A 261 18.85 14.96 -13.14
C ALA A 261 17.33 14.98 -13.16
N SER A 262 16.73 15.32 -12.01
CA SER A 262 15.33 15.70 -11.87
C SER A 262 15.19 17.21 -11.99
N GLY A 263 14.40 17.67 -12.95
CA GLY A 263 14.10 19.08 -13.14
C GLY A 263 12.98 19.53 -12.21
N LEU A 264 13.23 20.63 -11.45
CA LEU A 264 12.24 21.25 -10.58
C LEU A 264 11.99 22.70 -11.01
N ARG A 265 10.78 23.18 -10.86
CA ARG A 265 10.38 24.56 -11.10
C ARG A 265 9.94 25.19 -9.78
N ALA A 266 10.60 26.29 -9.40
CA ALA A 266 10.21 27.05 -8.22
C ALA A 266 8.82 27.69 -8.43
N ILE A 267 7.92 27.50 -7.47
CA ILE A 267 6.57 28.07 -7.47
C ILE A 267 6.46 29.20 -6.46
N GLU A 268 6.91 28.97 -5.24
CA GLU A 268 6.84 29.96 -4.16
C GLU A 268 8.03 29.78 -3.21
N SER A 269 8.61 30.91 -2.77
CA SER A 269 9.67 30.93 -1.76
C SER A 269 9.37 32.03 -0.74
N LEU A 270 9.36 31.67 0.53
CA LEU A 270 9.22 32.60 1.67
C LEU A 270 10.57 33.03 2.22
N VAL A 271 11.67 32.64 1.58
CA VAL A 271 13.02 32.98 1.94
C VAL A 271 13.78 33.58 0.76
N ALA A 272 14.72 34.46 1.01
CA ALA A 272 15.61 34.95 -0.04
C ALA A 272 16.52 33.80 -0.52
N ALA A 273 16.50 33.56 -1.78
CA ALA A 273 17.34 32.55 -2.43
C ALA A 273 18.14 33.17 -3.58
N PRO A 274 19.28 32.57 -3.99
CA PRO A 274 20.02 33.01 -5.18
C PRO A 274 19.12 32.99 -6.42
N LYS A 275 19.39 33.86 -7.39
CA LYS A 275 18.67 33.86 -8.69
C LYS A 275 18.79 32.52 -9.42
N GLN A 276 19.93 31.85 -9.24
CA GLN A 276 20.19 30.53 -9.75
C GLN A 276 20.49 29.61 -8.56
N GLU A 277 19.52 28.80 -8.21
CA GLU A 277 19.64 27.84 -7.12
C GLU A 277 20.44 26.62 -7.54
N GLN A 278 21.22 26.08 -6.60
CA GLN A 278 21.98 24.84 -6.73
C GLN A 278 21.35 23.71 -5.91
N SER A 279 20.52 24.05 -4.94
CA SER A 279 19.82 23.13 -4.05
C SER A 279 18.43 23.65 -3.73
N ILE A 280 17.50 22.74 -3.50
CA ILE A 280 16.16 23.07 -2.98
C ILE A 280 16.23 23.78 -1.62
N PHE A 281 17.35 23.64 -0.91
CA PHE A 281 17.57 24.25 0.42
C PHE A 281 18.29 25.60 0.39
N ASP A 282 18.64 26.11 -0.80
CA ASP A 282 19.27 27.43 -0.91
C ASP A 282 18.41 28.52 -0.25
N GLY A 283 19.06 29.37 0.53
CA GLY A 283 18.39 30.36 1.38
C GLY A 283 17.94 29.86 2.74
N LEU A 284 18.02 28.54 3.00
CA LEU A 284 17.71 27.92 4.28
C LEU A 284 19.01 27.46 4.97
N ASP A 285 19.23 27.87 6.22
CA ASP A 285 20.30 27.32 7.02
C ASP A 285 19.86 26.03 7.69
N VAL A 286 19.99 24.91 6.95
CA VAL A 286 19.62 23.59 7.42
C VAL A 286 20.70 22.92 8.29
N SER A 287 21.73 23.64 8.71
CA SER A 287 22.68 23.13 9.69
C SER A 287 22.05 22.99 11.08
N ILE A 288 22.67 22.22 11.95
CA ILE A 288 22.23 22.11 13.35
C ILE A 288 22.30 23.50 14.03
N SER A 289 23.31 24.29 13.75
CA SER A 289 23.44 25.65 14.29
C SER A 289 22.34 26.61 13.82
N GLY A 290 21.78 26.38 12.63
CA GLY A 290 20.65 27.15 12.07
C GLY A 290 19.30 26.89 12.69
N LEU A 291 19.16 25.80 13.45
CA LEU A 291 17.87 25.35 14.01
C LEU A 291 17.14 26.42 14.80
N ALA A 292 17.83 27.14 15.69
CA ALA A 292 17.22 28.18 16.52
C ALA A 292 16.54 29.26 15.66
N ARG A 293 17.20 29.72 14.60
CA ARG A 293 16.69 30.72 13.66
C ARG A 293 15.53 30.14 12.82
N LEU A 294 15.64 28.91 12.32
CA LEU A 294 14.58 28.26 11.56
C LEU A 294 13.29 28.11 12.38
N ALA A 295 13.41 27.80 13.66
CA ALA A 295 12.29 27.67 14.60
C ALA A 295 11.78 29.03 15.14
N GLY A 296 12.45 30.15 14.85
CA GLY A 296 12.07 31.46 15.35
C GLY A 296 12.37 31.68 16.84
N LEU A 297 13.37 31.01 17.39
CA LEU A 297 13.83 31.25 18.74
C LEU A 297 14.62 32.56 18.82
N PRO A 298 14.72 33.21 20.02
CA PRO A 298 15.53 34.39 20.23
C PRO A 298 17.00 34.18 19.82
N ASP A 299 17.66 35.25 19.38
CA ASP A 299 19.07 35.20 19.01
C ASP A 299 19.95 34.68 20.15
N GLY A 300 20.82 33.75 19.81
CA GLY A 300 21.72 33.13 20.79
C GLY A 300 21.10 32.02 21.64
N ALA A 301 19.78 31.77 21.53
CA ALA A 301 19.16 30.68 22.22
C ALA A 301 19.78 29.33 21.81
N LEU A 302 20.07 28.46 22.80
CA LEU A 302 20.67 27.12 22.61
C LEU A 302 22.04 27.12 21.91
N ARG A 303 22.72 28.27 21.81
CA ARG A 303 23.98 28.41 21.05
C ARG A 303 25.05 27.39 21.48
N SER A 304 25.25 27.23 22.78
CA SER A 304 26.21 26.27 23.35
C SER A 304 25.84 24.82 23.05
N GLU A 305 24.59 24.47 23.27
CA GLU A 305 24.09 23.12 23.06
C GLU A 305 24.12 22.73 21.57
N LEU A 306 23.67 23.63 20.70
CA LEU A 306 23.68 23.40 19.25
C LEU A 306 25.12 23.27 18.72
N ALA A 307 26.07 24.05 19.27
CA ALA A 307 27.49 23.93 18.91
C ALA A 307 28.10 22.59 19.35
N ILE A 308 27.73 22.09 20.53
CA ILE A 308 28.17 20.75 21.00
C ILE A 308 27.56 19.65 20.12
N ILE A 309 26.27 19.75 19.81
CA ILE A 309 25.56 18.77 18.94
C ILE A 309 26.21 18.72 17.56
N ASP A 310 26.40 19.88 16.93
CA ASP A 310 27.02 20.00 15.61
C ASP A 310 28.46 19.48 15.60
N GLY A 311 29.24 19.87 16.64
CA GLY A 311 30.61 19.39 16.85
C GLY A 311 30.70 17.88 17.02
N ALA A 312 29.79 17.28 17.79
CA ALA A 312 29.73 15.83 18.00
C ALA A 312 29.33 15.09 16.69
N ALA A 313 28.34 15.59 15.93
CA ALA A 313 27.96 15.04 14.67
C ALA A 313 29.10 15.01 13.64
N LYS A 314 29.78 16.17 13.49
CA LYS A 314 30.94 16.29 12.58
C LYS A 314 32.15 15.46 13.03
N LYS A 315 32.42 15.41 14.33
CA LYS A 315 33.51 14.62 14.90
C LYS A 315 33.23 13.11 14.70
N ALA A 316 32.04 12.65 15.00
CA ALA A 316 31.68 11.25 14.84
C ALA A 316 31.88 10.78 13.38
N LEU A 317 31.44 11.55 12.38
CA LEU A 317 31.66 11.21 10.97
C LEU A 317 33.14 11.21 10.59
N ARG A 318 33.95 12.18 11.05
CA ARG A 318 35.40 12.23 10.74
C ARG A 318 36.16 11.08 11.36
N GLU A 319 35.78 10.64 12.56
CA GLU A 319 36.51 9.61 13.33
C GLU A 319 35.97 8.19 13.06
N TYR A 320 34.89 8.09 12.27
CA TYR A 320 34.26 6.81 11.97
C TYR A 320 35.21 5.89 11.20
N GLN A 321 35.36 4.69 11.74
CA GLN A 321 36.08 3.58 11.11
C GLN A 321 35.11 2.41 10.89
N PRO A 322 34.84 2.01 9.65
CA PRO A 322 33.86 0.95 9.35
C PRO A 322 34.12 -0.38 10.06
N LEU A 323 35.40 -0.71 10.33
CA LEU A 323 35.79 -1.94 11.01
C LEU A 323 35.82 -1.81 12.54
N GLU A 324 35.81 -0.59 13.07
CA GLU A 324 35.81 -0.29 14.49
C GLU A 324 34.73 0.76 14.84
N PRO A 325 33.44 0.48 14.55
CA PRO A 325 32.39 1.48 14.72
C PRO A 325 32.22 1.95 16.16
N SER A 326 32.56 1.11 17.16
CA SER A 326 32.46 1.45 18.58
C SER A 326 33.37 2.61 19.01
N ARG A 327 34.40 2.96 18.21
CA ARG A 327 35.33 4.04 18.51
C ARG A 327 34.65 5.40 18.64
N ILE A 328 33.54 5.63 17.89
CA ILE A 328 32.80 6.88 17.92
C ILE A 328 31.70 6.93 18.99
N VAL A 329 31.44 5.82 19.69
CA VAL A 329 30.38 5.75 20.71
C VAL A 329 30.50 6.85 21.77
N PRO A 330 31.68 7.17 22.34
CA PRO A 330 31.79 8.28 23.31
C PRO A 330 31.33 9.64 22.74
N THR A 331 31.73 9.94 21.50
CA THR A 331 31.33 11.18 20.80
C THR A 331 29.84 11.24 20.55
N LEU A 332 29.22 10.11 20.15
CA LEU A 332 27.77 10.03 19.93
C LEU A 332 26.99 10.19 21.23
N VAL A 333 27.47 9.59 22.31
CA VAL A 333 26.88 9.73 23.66
C VAL A 333 26.91 11.17 24.13
N ASP A 334 28.02 11.89 23.90
CA ASP A 334 28.12 13.31 24.27
C ASP A 334 27.16 14.17 23.44
N GLY A 335 27.01 13.88 22.13
CA GLY A 335 26.01 14.51 21.28
C GLY A 335 24.59 14.26 21.77
N LEU A 336 24.26 13.00 22.14
CA LEU A 336 22.94 12.62 22.67
C LEU A 336 22.64 13.38 23.99
N LYS A 337 23.60 13.48 24.90
CA LYS A 337 23.48 14.30 26.14
C LYS A 337 23.17 15.76 25.81
N ALA A 338 23.87 16.32 24.84
CA ALA A 338 23.66 17.70 24.43
C ALA A 338 22.26 17.95 23.82
N VAL A 339 21.77 17.00 22.97
CA VAL A 339 20.41 17.08 22.44
C VAL A 339 19.38 17.04 23.58
N ARG A 340 19.52 16.10 24.52
CA ARG A 340 18.63 16.01 25.69
C ARG A 340 18.65 17.25 26.55
N ALA A 341 19.84 17.86 26.78
CA ALA A 341 19.98 19.11 27.50
C ALA A 341 19.29 20.27 26.75
N ALA A 342 19.48 20.40 25.43
CA ALA A 342 18.80 21.39 24.60
C ALA A 342 17.27 21.25 24.68
N ARG A 343 16.73 20.04 24.60
CA ARG A 343 15.30 19.78 24.75
C ARG A 343 14.76 20.13 26.14
N GLN A 344 15.54 19.91 27.19
CA GLN A 344 15.17 20.35 28.54
C GLN A 344 15.17 21.86 28.66
N GLN A 345 16.18 22.56 28.12
CA GLN A 345 16.31 24.00 28.17
C GLN A 345 15.17 24.71 27.41
N ILE A 346 14.74 24.17 26.25
CA ILE A 346 13.63 24.74 25.49
C ILE A 346 12.36 24.86 26.34
N ARG A 347 12.08 23.93 27.24
CA ARG A 347 10.88 23.97 28.09
C ARG A 347 10.79 25.20 28.96
N SER A 348 11.93 25.72 29.42
CA SER A 348 12.05 26.93 30.28
C SER A 348 12.42 28.18 29.50
N LEU A 349 12.67 28.09 28.19
CA LEU A 349 13.08 29.21 27.37
C LEU A 349 12.00 30.28 27.26
N ASN A 350 12.34 31.54 27.49
CA ASN A 350 11.46 32.68 27.26
C ASN A 350 11.34 32.95 25.73
N ALA A 351 10.44 32.23 25.09
CA ALA A 351 10.17 32.31 23.66
C ALA A 351 8.70 31.97 23.38
N ALA A 352 8.22 32.28 22.18
CA ALA A 352 6.87 31.91 21.75
C ALA A 352 6.64 30.39 21.86
N PRO A 353 5.48 29.92 22.35
CA PRO A 353 5.18 28.52 22.50
C PRO A 353 5.37 27.72 21.20
N GLU A 354 5.02 28.33 20.07
CA GLU A 354 5.16 27.76 18.72
C GLU A 354 6.65 27.51 18.38
N ALA A 355 7.50 28.53 18.58
CA ALA A 355 8.93 28.45 18.32
C ALA A 355 9.60 27.37 19.19
N ARG A 356 9.20 27.26 20.47
CA ARG A 356 9.68 26.20 21.36
C ARG A 356 9.28 24.83 20.87
N ALA A 357 8.00 24.66 20.48
CA ALA A 357 7.49 23.39 20.00
C ALA A 357 8.11 22.99 18.65
N ASP A 358 8.39 23.93 17.76
CA ASP A 358 9.04 23.66 16.49
C ASP A 358 10.50 23.24 16.68
N ALA A 359 11.21 23.92 17.58
CA ALA A 359 12.57 23.53 17.94
C ALA A 359 12.63 22.15 18.62
N ASP A 360 11.72 21.87 19.57
CA ASP A 360 11.66 20.55 20.23
C ASP A 360 11.32 19.43 19.25
N PHE A 361 10.45 19.69 18.26
CA PHE A 361 10.13 18.71 17.21
C PHE A 361 11.38 18.31 16.43
N VAL A 362 12.20 19.26 15.98
CA VAL A 362 13.44 18.98 15.26
C VAL A 362 14.46 18.27 16.17
N LEU A 363 14.65 18.77 17.40
CA LEU A 363 15.56 18.15 18.37
C LEU A 363 15.12 16.75 18.78
N SER A 364 13.81 16.48 18.88
CA SER A 364 13.34 15.11 19.13
C SER A 364 13.69 14.16 17.99
N SER A 365 13.69 14.64 16.74
CA SER A 365 14.20 13.86 15.61
C SER A 365 15.71 13.61 15.72
N LYS A 366 16.47 14.64 16.09
CA LYS A 366 17.93 14.48 16.30
C LYS A 366 18.26 13.55 17.47
N GLU A 367 17.46 13.57 18.56
CA GLU A 367 17.63 12.60 19.64
C GLU A 367 17.46 11.15 19.14
N ARG A 368 16.46 10.90 18.28
CA ARG A 368 16.28 9.59 17.66
C ARG A 368 17.46 9.23 16.75
N ASP A 369 17.95 10.17 15.94
CA ASP A 369 19.08 9.94 15.03
C ASP A 369 20.36 9.61 15.84
N PHE A 370 20.68 10.36 16.92
CA PHE A 370 21.82 10.07 17.81
C PHE A 370 21.65 8.75 18.56
N THR A 371 20.43 8.43 19.02
CA THR A 371 20.11 7.13 19.62
C THR A 371 20.39 6.00 18.62
N THR A 372 19.88 6.10 17.41
CA THR A 372 20.07 5.10 16.35
C THR A 372 21.56 4.93 16.03
N ALA A 373 22.29 6.04 15.81
CA ALA A 373 23.73 5.99 15.56
C ALA A 373 24.51 5.33 16.71
N THR A 374 24.15 5.65 17.97
CA THR A 374 24.80 5.07 19.15
C THR A 374 24.55 3.57 19.26
N ILE A 375 23.32 3.14 19.07
CA ILE A 375 22.91 1.71 19.06
C ILE A 375 23.64 0.94 17.95
N GLN A 376 23.68 1.51 16.73
CA GLN A 376 24.38 0.91 15.59
C GLN A 376 25.89 0.79 15.85
N ALA A 377 26.51 1.90 16.31
CA ALA A 377 27.94 1.94 16.58
C ALA A 377 28.39 1.05 17.74
N ALA A 378 27.54 0.91 18.77
CA ALA A 378 27.73 0.00 19.90
C ALA A 378 27.40 -1.46 19.56
N GLY A 379 26.85 -1.73 18.39
CA GLY A 379 26.50 -3.08 17.93
C GLY A 379 25.44 -3.79 18.80
N VAL A 380 24.41 -3.05 19.18
CA VAL A 380 23.25 -3.58 19.91
C VAL A 380 22.17 -4.02 18.91
N ILE A 381 21.78 -5.27 18.97
CA ILE A 381 20.70 -5.84 18.15
C ILE A 381 19.56 -6.27 19.06
N VAL A 382 18.38 -5.73 18.83
CA VAL A 382 17.15 -6.09 19.54
C VAL A 382 16.28 -6.92 18.61
N ASP A 383 15.95 -8.16 19.00
CA ASP A 383 15.23 -9.12 18.17
C ASP A 383 14.09 -9.78 18.96
N PRO A 384 12.94 -9.11 19.08
CA PRO A 384 11.79 -9.65 19.79
C PRO A 384 11.00 -10.61 18.88
N LEU A 385 10.84 -11.86 19.30
CA LEU A 385 10.18 -12.91 18.55
C LEU A 385 8.93 -13.44 19.25
N ALA A 386 7.82 -13.50 18.52
CA ALA A 386 6.61 -14.22 18.92
C ALA A 386 6.73 -15.72 18.62
N GLU A 387 6.15 -16.55 19.49
CA GLU A 387 6.05 -17.98 19.27
C GLU A 387 4.95 -18.36 18.26
N GLU A 388 3.99 -17.45 18.02
CA GLU A 388 2.84 -17.64 17.16
C GLU A 388 2.67 -16.48 16.16
N GLU A 389 2.29 -16.81 14.91
CA GLU A 389 1.94 -15.81 13.90
C GLU A 389 0.56 -15.19 14.14
N THR A 390 -0.37 -16.00 14.67
CA THR A 390 -1.76 -15.59 14.87
C THR A 390 -2.27 -16.00 16.24
N VAL A 391 -3.05 -15.14 16.85
CA VAL A 391 -3.72 -15.37 18.13
C VAL A 391 -5.20 -15.01 18.01
N VAL A 392 -6.07 -15.74 18.70
CA VAL A 392 -7.50 -15.43 18.76
C VAL A 392 -7.82 -14.54 19.97
N PRO A 393 -8.90 -13.73 19.95
CA PRO A 393 -9.36 -13.03 21.13
C PRO A 393 -9.58 -13.98 22.29
N GLY A 394 -9.08 -13.62 23.49
CA GLY A 394 -9.08 -14.48 24.67
C GLY A 394 -7.92 -15.48 24.75
N GLY A 395 -7.07 -15.55 23.72
CA GLY A 395 -5.89 -16.41 23.67
C GLY A 395 -4.64 -15.78 24.29
N SER A 396 -3.55 -16.55 24.35
CA SER A 396 -2.24 -16.06 24.74
C SER A 396 -1.14 -16.67 23.89
N PHE A 397 0.04 -16.04 23.89
CA PHE A 397 1.23 -16.51 23.19
C PHE A 397 2.51 -15.97 23.84
N GLY A 398 3.61 -16.67 23.63
CA GLY A 398 4.91 -16.26 24.13
C GLY A 398 5.61 -15.25 23.24
N VAL A 399 6.33 -14.30 23.85
CA VAL A 399 7.23 -13.36 23.18
C VAL A 399 8.59 -13.42 23.87
N ASN A 400 9.65 -13.64 23.10
CA ASN A 400 11.02 -13.61 23.57
C ASN A 400 11.70 -12.33 23.12
N VAL A 401 12.06 -11.44 24.06
CA VAL A 401 12.87 -10.26 23.77
C VAL A 401 14.34 -10.64 23.91
N ARG A 402 15.03 -10.73 22.77
CA ARG A 402 16.42 -11.13 22.68
C ARG A 402 17.31 -9.95 22.36
N VAL A 403 18.43 -9.85 23.04
CA VAL A 403 19.42 -8.79 22.83
C VAL A 403 20.77 -9.43 22.51
N PHE A 404 21.38 -9.01 21.42
CA PHE A 404 22.73 -9.42 21.03
C PHE A 404 23.65 -8.21 21.12
N LEU A 405 24.79 -8.36 21.78
CA LEU A 405 25.79 -7.33 21.95
C LEU A 405 27.08 -7.74 21.25
N THR A 406 27.56 -6.91 20.34
CA THR A 406 28.88 -7.13 19.71
C THR A 406 30.00 -6.53 20.56
N GLN A 407 29.70 -5.57 21.47
CA GLN A 407 30.64 -4.87 22.33
C GLN A 407 30.16 -4.90 23.81
N PRO A 408 30.18 -6.08 24.48
CA PRO A 408 29.65 -6.22 25.82
C PRO A 408 30.45 -5.47 26.89
N SER A 409 31.66 -5.02 26.57
CA SER A 409 32.51 -4.22 27.48
C SER A 409 32.01 -2.76 27.68
N ILE A 410 31.26 -2.23 26.72
CA ILE A 410 30.77 -0.83 26.77
C ILE A 410 29.24 -0.76 26.86
N VAL A 411 28.52 -1.88 26.78
CA VAL A 411 27.06 -1.94 26.82
C VAL A 411 26.59 -2.88 27.93
N THR A 412 25.69 -2.38 28.78
CA THR A 412 25.01 -3.20 29.79
C THR A 412 23.51 -3.18 29.50
N VAL A 413 22.87 -4.34 29.42
CA VAL A 413 21.41 -4.44 29.31
C VAL A 413 20.80 -4.23 30.70
N VAL A 414 20.07 -3.13 30.87
CA VAL A 414 19.40 -2.76 32.13
C VAL A 414 18.08 -3.54 32.25
N SER A 415 17.22 -3.42 31.26
CA SER A 415 15.91 -4.05 31.26
C SER A 415 15.43 -4.41 29.87
N THR A 416 14.51 -5.34 29.83
CA THR A 416 13.71 -5.66 28.64
C THR A 416 12.24 -5.59 29.00
N MET A 417 11.38 -5.23 28.05
CA MET A 417 9.94 -5.16 28.25
C MET A 417 9.22 -5.47 26.92
N VAL A 418 7.99 -5.93 27.00
CA VAL A 418 7.08 -5.98 25.84
C VAL A 418 6.01 -4.93 26.04
N THR A 419 5.90 -4.00 25.08
CA THR A 419 4.81 -3.04 24.99
C THR A 419 3.67 -3.63 24.16
N ALA A 420 2.43 -3.47 24.62
CA ALA A 420 1.24 -4.00 23.98
C ALA A 420 0.06 -3.01 24.15
N PRO A 421 -1.06 -3.15 23.40
CA PRO A 421 -2.23 -2.32 23.58
C PRO A 421 -2.76 -2.33 25.02
N PRO A 422 -3.45 -1.26 25.47
CA PRO A 422 -4.14 -1.26 26.74
C PRO A 422 -5.05 -2.48 26.88
N LEU A 423 -5.19 -3.03 28.09
CA LEU A 423 -5.96 -4.23 28.42
C LEU A 423 -5.30 -5.57 28.03
N TRP A 424 -4.21 -5.59 27.27
CA TRP A 424 -3.45 -6.80 27.08
C TRP A 424 -2.56 -7.03 28.30
N ARG A 425 -2.51 -8.27 28.80
CA ARG A 425 -1.70 -8.62 29.96
C ARG A 425 -0.35 -9.17 29.49
N VAL A 426 0.73 -8.56 29.95
CA VAL A 426 2.11 -8.97 29.65
C VAL A 426 2.78 -9.37 30.98
N ILE A 427 3.28 -10.60 31.08
CA ILE A 427 3.91 -11.12 32.29
C ILE A 427 5.25 -11.75 31.92
N PRO A 428 6.37 -11.37 32.55
CA PRO A 428 7.61 -12.12 32.41
C PRO A 428 7.48 -13.55 32.93
N THR A 429 8.03 -14.50 32.18
CA THR A 429 8.00 -15.93 32.53
C THR A 429 9.39 -16.51 32.46
N ALA A 430 9.59 -17.73 33.02
CA ALA A 430 10.86 -18.42 32.86
C ALA A 430 11.18 -18.64 31.35
N ASP A 431 12.44 -18.49 30.98
CA ASP A 431 12.89 -18.73 29.63
C ASP A 431 12.56 -20.17 29.21
N ARG A 432 11.86 -20.28 28.07
CA ARG A 432 11.70 -21.53 27.35
C ARG A 432 12.63 -21.48 26.16
N GLU A 433 13.55 -22.43 26.05
CA GLU A 433 14.40 -22.49 24.85
C GLU A 433 13.54 -22.61 23.61
N LEU A 434 13.64 -21.62 22.73
CA LEU A 434 13.11 -21.75 21.37
C LEU A 434 14.02 -22.71 20.62
N GLU A 435 13.50 -23.88 20.24
CA GLU A 435 14.22 -24.80 19.39
C GLU A 435 14.50 -24.12 18.04
N GLY A 436 15.75 -23.75 17.83
CA GLY A 436 16.25 -23.31 16.51
C GLY A 436 16.19 -24.52 15.56
N GLY A 437 15.51 -24.38 14.45
CA GLY A 437 15.42 -25.43 13.43
C GLY A 437 16.80 -26.00 13.10
N ARG A 438 16.92 -27.31 13.06
CA ARG A 438 18.15 -28.08 12.75
C ARG A 438 19.40 -27.78 13.60
N GLY A 439 19.25 -27.63 14.92
CA GLY A 439 20.34 -27.84 15.87
C GLY A 439 21.37 -26.72 16.02
N ARG A 440 21.16 -25.49 15.45
CA ARG A 440 21.98 -24.33 15.75
C ARG A 440 21.37 -23.51 16.85
N ARG A 441 22.02 -23.48 18.03
CA ARG A 441 21.64 -22.59 19.13
C ARG A 441 22.08 -21.17 18.85
N GLU A 442 21.16 -20.21 18.95
CA GLU A 442 21.50 -18.80 19.04
C GLU A 442 21.74 -18.46 20.49
N THR A 443 22.82 -17.72 20.76
CA THR A 443 23.20 -17.31 22.11
C THR A 443 23.08 -15.79 22.26
N PRO A 444 21.89 -15.26 22.56
CA PRO A 444 21.72 -13.85 22.86
C PRO A 444 22.47 -13.49 24.16
N SER A 445 22.96 -12.25 24.25
CA SER A 445 23.58 -11.73 25.48
C SER A 445 22.56 -11.59 26.62
N ARG A 446 21.31 -11.37 26.27
CA ARG A 446 20.15 -11.40 27.16
C ARG A 446 18.93 -11.94 26.43
N SER A 447 18.16 -12.80 27.08
CA SER A 447 16.84 -13.23 26.62
C SER A 447 15.86 -13.13 27.78
N THR A 448 14.66 -12.65 27.51
CA THR A 448 13.58 -12.63 28.50
C THR A 448 12.28 -13.00 27.80
N ARG A 449 11.61 -14.04 28.31
CA ARG A 449 10.33 -14.49 27.78
C ARG A 449 9.18 -13.81 28.54
N TYR A 450 8.17 -13.42 27.75
CA TYR A 450 6.91 -12.85 28.23
C TYR A 450 5.74 -13.68 27.73
N GLU A 451 4.75 -13.88 28.55
CA GLU A 451 3.42 -14.36 28.15
C GLU A 451 2.54 -13.16 27.89
N VAL A 452 2.01 -13.07 26.68
CA VAL A 452 1.10 -12.02 26.24
C VAL A 452 -0.30 -12.58 26.12
N SER A 453 -1.23 -12.12 26.98
CA SER A 453 -2.64 -12.52 26.95
C SER A 453 -3.46 -11.45 26.25
N VAL A 454 -4.22 -11.86 25.24
CA VAL A 454 -5.08 -11.01 24.43
C VAL A 454 -6.50 -11.02 25.01
N PRO A 455 -7.15 -9.88 25.27
CA PRO A 455 -8.51 -9.88 25.83
C PRO A 455 -9.52 -10.46 24.83
N ALA A 456 -10.61 -11.03 25.35
CA ALA A 456 -11.69 -11.59 24.53
C ALA A 456 -12.38 -10.53 23.63
N THR A 457 -12.22 -9.24 23.97
CA THR A 457 -12.76 -8.10 23.22
C THR A 457 -11.76 -7.48 22.23
N ALA A 458 -10.58 -8.09 22.04
CA ALA A 458 -9.57 -7.56 21.13
C ALA A 458 -10.11 -7.50 19.70
N ALA A 459 -9.85 -6.38 19.04
CA ALA A 459 -10.20 -6.21 17.62
C ALA A 459 -9.33 -7.11 16.73
N ILE A 460 -9.92 -7.60 15.66
CA ILE A 460 -9.22 -8.37 14.64
C ILE A 460 -8.25 -7.45 13.88
N THR A 461 -7.02 -7.90 13.70
CA THR A 461 -5.99 -7.13 12.99
C THR A 461 -6.27 -7.09 11.50
N GLN A 462 -6.49 -5.91 10.97
CA GLN A 462 -6.62 -5.61 9.53
C GLN A 462 -6.14 -4.19 9.24
N PRO A 463 -5.93 -3.79 7.98
CA PRO A 463 -5.63 -2.41 7.64
C PRO A 463 -6.71 -1.46 8.19
N TYR A 464 -6.31 -0.43 8.95
CA TYR A 464 -7.26 0.46 9.65
C TYR A 464 -8.24 1.17 8.72
N PHE A 465 -7.83 1.46 7.49
CA PHE A 465 -8.67 2.11 6.48
C PHE A 465 -9.73 1.16 5.86
N LEU A 466 -9.69 -0.14 6.19
CA LEU A 466 -10.68 -1.15 5.79
C LEU A 466 -11.57 -1.59 6.96
N GLU A 467 -11.44 -1.00 8.14
CA GLU A 467 -12.27 -1.34 9.30
C GLU A 467 -13.72 -0.86 9.14
N GLU A 468 -13.89 0.33 8.53
CA GLU A 468 -15.18 0.91 8.21
C GLU A 468 -15.47 0.86 6.71
N PRO A 469 -16.73 0.66 6.30
CA PRO A 469 -17.11 0.71 4.89
C PRO A 469 -16.78 2.06 4.25
N ARG A 470 -16.28 2.05 3.03
CA ARG A 470 -16.07 3.27 2.25
C ARG A 470 -17.37 4.04 2.03
N GLN A 471 -17.28 5.36 1.95
CA GLN A 471 -18.34 6.27 1.53
C GLN A 471 -18.00 6.76 0.11
N ALA A 472 -18.69 6.22 -0.89
CA ALA A 472 -18.37 6.44 -2.30
C ALA A 472 -16.85 6.17 -2.57
N ASP A 473 -16.13 7.16 -3.09
CA ASP A 473 -14.71 7.06 -3.43
C ASP A 473 -13.79 7.60 -2.31
N THR A 474 -14.17 7.38 -1.05
CA THR A 474 -13.43 7.86 0.12
C THR A 474 -13.40 6.81 1.24
N TYR A 475 -12.23 6.51 1.77
CA TYR A 475 -12.08 5.69 2.97
C TYR A 475 -12.53 6.43 4.22
N VAL A 476 -13.20 5.74 5.10
CA VAL A 476 -13.57 6.25 6.43
C VAL A 476 -12.49 5.85 7.42
N TRP A 477 -11.80 6.85 7.99
CA TRP A 477 -10.80 6.58 9.01
C TRP A 477 -11.46 6.47 10.39
N PRO A 478 -11.37 5.33 11.09
CA PRO A 478 -11.89 5.18 12.43
C PRO A 478 -11.34 6.23 13.39
N GLN A 479 -12.11 6.57 14.42
CA GLN A 479 -11.64 7.47 15.46
C GLN A 479 -10.41 6.88 16.18
N GLY A 480 -9.35 7.69 16.35
CA GLY A 480 -8.10 7.24 16.98
C GLY A 480 -7.19 6.43 16.06
N SER A 481 -7.59 6.18 14.79
CA SER A 481 -6.71 5.52 13.82
C SER A 481 -5.51 6.40 13.45
N PRO A 482 -4.40 5.80 12.99
CA PRO A 482 -3.20 6.54 12.60
C PRO A 482 -3.36 7.18 11.22
N LYS A 483 -4.27 8.15 11.13
CA LYS A 483 -4.65 8.87 9.91
C LYS A 483 -3.42 9.36 9.14
N GLY A 484 -3.37 9.02 7.86
CA GLY A 484 -2.27 9.41 6.96
C GLY A 484 -1.11 8.42 6.91
N LEU A 485 -1.04 7.41 7.77
CA LEU A 485 -0.01 6.37 7.71
C LEU A 485 -0.37 5.26 6.72
N PRO A 486 0.61 4.54 6.16
CA PRO A 486 0.37 3.38 5.28
C PRO A 486 -0.48 2.30 5.96
N PHE A 487 -0.05 1.87 7.13
CA PHE A 487 -0.72 0.93 8.01
C PHE A 487 -0.60 1.39 9.46
N ALA A 488 -1.38 0.81 10.35
CA ALA A 488 -1.18 1.00 11.78
C ALA A 488 0.19 0.44 12.20
N PRO A 489 0.90 1.10 13.13
CA PRO A 489 2.11 0.54 13.70
C PRO A 489 1.84 -0.85 14.29
N PRO A 490 2.84 -1.75 14.30
CA PRO A 490 2.72 -3.05 14.96
C PRO A 490 2.22 -2.90 16.39
N GLN A 491 1.21 -3.69 16.77
CA GLN A 491 0.56 -3.57 18.08
C GLN A 491 1.48 -3.93 19.26
N ILE A 492 2.52 -4.71 18.98
CA ILE A 492 3.41 -5.25 20.03
C ILE A 492 4.85 -4.93 19.63
N ALA A 493 5.62 -4.43 20.60
CA ALA A 493 7.06 -4.19 20.41
C ALA A 493 7.86 -4.70 21.63
N GLY A 494 9.07 -5.16 21.36
CA GLY A 494 10.06 -5.42 22.39
C GLY A 494 10.86 -4.13 22.65
N GLU A 495 10.86 -3.66 23.87
CA GLU A 495 11.61 -2.51 24.33
C GLU A 495 12.79 -2.95 25.18
N VAL A 496 13.93 -2.35 24.96
CA VAL A 496 15.17 -2.65 25.67
C VAL A 496 15.82 -1.36 26.14
N THR A 497 16.15 -1.29 27.42
CA THR A 497 16.97 -0.22 27.98
C THR A 497 18.38 -0.76 28.19
N VAL A 498 19.35 -0.05 27.62
CA VAL A 498 20.78 -0.32 27.77
C VAL A 498 21.50 0.88 28.34
N THR A 499 22.56 0.64 29.10
CA THR A 499 23.53 1.66 29.47
C THR A 499 24.72 1.58 28.53
N ILE A 500 25.04 2.67 27.84
CA ILE A 500 26.19 2.80 26.93
C ILE A 500 27.03 3.97 27.41
N ASN A 501 28.28 3.73 27.77
CA ASN A 501 29.15 4.75 28.35
C ASN A 501 28.48 5.59 29.47
N GLY A 502 27.77 4.94 30.38
CA GLY A 502 27.09 5.56 31.51
C GLY A 502 25.79 6.33 31.18
N VAL A 503 25.28 6.23 29.96
CA VAL A 503 24.01 6.85 29.55
C VAL A 503 22.98 5.77 29.26
N GLU A 504 21.81 5.90 29.88
CA GLU A 504 20.68 5.05 29.58
C GLU A 504 20.05 5.43 28.23
N ILE A 505 19.84 4.42 27.40
CA ILE A 505 19.23 4.52 26.08
C ILE A 505 18.18 3.45 25.98
N THR A 506 16.95 3.85 25.70
CA THR A 506 15.84 2.93 25.40
C THR A 506 15.64 2.86 23.90
N THR A 507 15.55 1.64 23.38
CA THR A 507 15.25 1.36 21.98
C THR A 507 14.20 0.27 21.89
N SER A 508 13.45 0.23 20.78
CA SER A 508 12.41 -0.77 20.56
C SER A 508 12.47 -1.35 19.15
N ALA A 509 11.99 -2.58 19.03
CA ALA A 509 11.78 -3.23 17.74
C ALA A 509 10.40 -3.89 17.73
N PRO A 510 9.71 -4.00 16.57
CA PRO A 510 8.44 -4.71 16.47
C PRO A 510 8.63 -6.18 16.76
N VAL A 511 7.69 -6.77 17.50
CA VAL A 511 7.65 -8.22 17.65
C VAL A 511 7.33 -8.85 16.31
N SER A 512 8.06 -9.88 15.93
CA SER A 512 7.84 -10.62 14.70
C SER A 512 7.79 -12.12 14.95
N TYR A 513 6.92 -12.83 14.22
CA TYR A 513 6.97 -14.27 14.08
C TYR A 513 7.99 -14.64 13.00
N ARG A 514 8.97 -15.45 13.36
CA ARG A 514 10.08 -15.85 12.49
C ARG A 514 9.99 -17.32 12.15
N PHE A 515 10.07 -17.64 10.88
CA PHE A 515 10.05 -19.04 10.41
C PHE A 515 10.96 -19.24 9.20
N ALA A 516 11.29 -20.50 8.93
CA ALA A 516 12.08 -20.88 7.75
C ALA A 516 11.14 -21.36 6.62
N ASP A 517 11.18 -20.66 5.50
CA ASP A 517 10.61 -21.15 4.24
C ASP A 517 11.70 -21.95 3.51
N GLN A 518 11.36 -23.12 2.97
CA GLN A 518 12.33 -24.04 2.39
C GLN A 518 13.01 -23.50 1.10
N ILE A 519 12.37 -22.53 0.45
CA ILE A 519 12.86 -21.93 -0.81
C ILE A 519 13.45 -20.54 -0.55
N ARG A 520 12.76 -19.71 0.27
CA ARG A 520 13.09 -18.31 0.47
C ARG A 520 13.97 -18.05 1.70
N GLY A 521 14.16 -19.05 2.56
CA GLY A 521 14.94 -18.90 3.79
C GLY A 521 14.16 -18.29 4.95
N GLU A 522 14.81 -17.43 5.76
CA GLU A 522 14.15 -16.80 6.92
C GLU A 522 13.13 -15.75 6.47
N LEU A 523 11.91 -15.94 6.94
CA LEU A 523 10.82 -15.00 6.76
C LEU A 523 10.30 -14.49 8.11
N ARG A 524 9.78 -13.26 8.12
CA ARG A 524 9.20 -12.62 9.30
C ARG A 524 7.83 -12.06 8.97
N ARG A 525 6.89 -12.23 9.92
CA ARG A 525 5.53 -11.68 9.84
C ARG A 525 5.18 -11.02 11.17
N ILE A 526 4.38 -9.96 11.08
CA ILE A 526 3.86 -9.32 12.29
C ILE A 526 2.75 -10.19 12.88
N PRO A 527 2.78 -10.50 14.18
CA PRO A 527 1.69 -11.23 14.83
C PRO A 527 0.35 -10.52 14.68
N ALA A 528 -0.70 -11.28 14.43
CA ALA A 528 -2.03 -10.75 14.16
C ALA A 528 -3.10 -11.40 15.05
N VAL A 529 -4.05 -10.60 15.54
CA VAL A 529 -5.30 -11.09 16.13
C VAL A 529 -6.23 -11.51 15.01
N VAL A 530 -6.71 -12.74 15.03
CA VAL A 530 -7.56 -13.32 13.99
C VAL A 530 -8.85 -13.89 14.58
N PRO A 531 -9.97 -13.96 13.83
CA PRO A 531 -11.17 -14.62 14.33
C PRO A 531 -10.91 -16.10 14.60
N PRO A 532 -11.54 -16.70 15.61
CA PRO A 532 -11.39 -18.13 15.89
C PRO A 532 -11.72 -19.01 14.68
N ILE A 533 -12.69 -18.60 13.89
CA ILE A 533 -13.12 -19.26 12.65
C ILE A 533 -13.27 -18.23 11.54
N SER A 534 -12.71 -18.52 10.38
CA SER A 534 -13.03 -17.84 9.11
C SER A 534 -14.00 -18.71 8.32
N VAL A 535 -14.98 -18.07 7.68
CA VAL A 535 -16.00 -18.72 6.85
C VAL A 535 -15.99 -18.07 5.49
N GLY A 536 -15.92 -18.86 4.42
CA GLY A 536 -15.91 -18.36 3.04
C GLY A 536 -16.82 -19.17 2.14
N LEU A 537 -17.13 -18.60 1.00
CA LEU A 537 -17.85 -19.23 -0.10
C LEU A 537 -16.86 -19.61 -1.21
N ASP A 538 -17.20 -20.65 -1.98
CA ASP A 538 -16.45 -21.02 -3.19
C ASP A 538 -16.73 -20.08 -4.37
N THR A 539 -17.65 -19.14 -4.22
CA THR A 539 -18.02 -18.17 -5.24
C THR A 539 -18.48 -16.85 -4.64
N SER A 540 -18.21 -15.77 -5.34
CA SER A 540 -18.74 -14.43 -5.04
C SER A 540 -20.02 -14.11 -5.83
N LEU A 541 -20.33 -14.90 -6.88
CA LEU A 541 -21.45 -14.65 -7.79
C LEU A 541 -22.26 -15.92 -8.04
N LEU A 542 -23.57 -15.81 -7.93
CA LEU A 542 -24.55 -16.79 -8.42
C LEU A 542 -25.33 -16.15 -9.57
N VAL A 543 -25.33 -16.75 -10.74
CA VAL A 543 -26.17 -16.29 -11.87
C VAL A 543 -27.44 -17.10 -11.88
N VAL A 544 -28.57 -16.45 -11.72
CA VAL A 544 -29.89 -17.07 -11.56
C VAL A 544 -30.82 -16.63 -12.69
N PRO A 545 -30.99 -17.44 -13.76
CA PRO A 545 -31.87 -17.07 -14.85
C PRO A 545 -33.35 -16.97 -14.38
N VAL A 546 -34.08 -15.96 -14.84
CA VAL A 546 -35.53 -15.91 -14.64
C VAL A 546 -36.18 -17.09 -15.38
N GLY A 547 -37.12 -17.78 -14.74
CA GLY A 547 -37.77 -18.92 -15.36
C GLY A 547 -38.96 -19.44 -14.56
N ALA A 548 -39.84 -20.22 -15.21
CA ALA A 548 -41.05 -20.81 -14.62
C ALA A 548 -40.76 -22.01 -13.70
N THR A 549 -39.51 -22.51 -13.70
CA THR A 549 -39.07 -23.61 -12.84
C THR A 549 -38.13 -23.11 -11.75
N PRO A 550 -38.04 -23.81 -10.60
CA PRO A 550 -37.03 -23.50 -9.59
C PRO A 550 -35.61 -23.64 -10.16
N HIS A 551 -34.74 -22.69 -9.86
CA HIS A 551 -33.33 -22.77 -10.24
C HIS A 551 -32.50 -23.27 -9.06
N ARG A 552 -31.69 -24.30 -9.29
CA ARG A 552 -30.84 -24.91 -8.26
C ARG A 552 -29.39 -24.68 -8.58
N GLN A 553 -28.65 -24.23 -7.58
CA GLN A 553 -27.20 -24.01 -7.70
C GLN A 553 -26.48 -24.57 -6.47
N ARG A 554 -25.35 -25.25 -6.72
CA ARG A 554 -24.48 -25.75 -5.66
C ARG A 554 -23.57 -24.64 -5.20
N VAL A 555 -23.47 -24.47 -3.87
CA VAL A 555 -22.59 -23.52 -3.20
C VAL A 555 -21.81 -24.28 -2.14
N VAL A 556 -20.49 -24.08 -2.06
CA VAL A 556 -19.66 -24.71 -1.05
C VAL A 556 -19.26 -23.66 -0.01
N VAL A 557 -19.59 -23.94 1.25
CA VAL A 557 -19.14 -23.16 2.38
C VAL A 557 -17.86 -23.79 2.93
N ARG A 558 -16.81 -23.00 3.08
CA ARG A 558 -15.53 -23.38 3.69
C ARG A 558 -15.44 -22.79 5.09
N ALA A 559 -14.80 -23.51 6.01
CA ALA A 559 -14.43 -22.98 7.32
C ALA A 559 -12.99 -23.36 7.67
N SER A 560 -12.26 -22.43 8.28
CA SER A 560 -10.88 -22.61 8.71
C SER A 560 -10.74 -22.20 10.18
N SER A 561 -10.06 -23.02 10.99
CA SER A 561 -9.83 -22.78 12.41
C SER A 561 -8.50 -22.05 12.64
N PHE A 562 -8.55 -21.06 13.52
CA PHE A 562 -7.37 -20.41 14.10
C PHE A 562 -7.25 -20.68 15.61
N SER A 563 -8.20 -21.41 16.18
CA SER A 563 -8.18 -21.83 17.58
C SER A 563 -7.13 -22.91 17.83
N SER A 564 -6.46 -22.86 18.97
CA SER A 564 -5.44 -23.83 19.35
C SER A 564 -6.02 -25.20 19.71
N GLY A 565 -7.31 -25.28 20.09
CA GLY A 565 -8.04 -26.49 20.46
C GLY A 565 -9.13 -26.86 19.46
N PRO A 566 -9.77 -28.04 19.66
CA PRO A 566 -10.88 -28.51 18.83
C PRO A 566 -12.06 -27.54 18.87
N VAL A 567 -12.69 -27.33 17.71
CA VAL A 567 -13.88 -26.49 17.56
C VAL A 567 -14.94 -27.26 16.78
N SER A 568 -16.15 -27.38 17.32
CA SER A 568 -17.30 -28.01 16.66
C SER A 568 -18.47 -27.06 16.56
N GLY A 569 -19.23 -27.16 15.45
CA GLY A 569 -20.36 -26.30 15.19
C GLY A 569 -21.14 -26.71 13.94
N VAL A 570 -21.91 -25.80 13.40
CA VAL A 570 -22.67 -26.01 12.16
C VAL A 570 -22.40 -24.88 11.17
N LEU A 571 -22.29 -25.22 9.88
CA LEU A 571 -22.28 -24.29 8.75
C LEU A 571 -23.71 -24.10 8.24
N ARG A 572 -24.03 -22.89 7.83
CA ARG A 572 -25.35 -22.51 7.31
C ARG A 572 -25.21 -21.50 6.18
N LEU A 573 -26.24 -21.46 5.32
CA LEU A 573 -26.45 -20.35 4.38
C LEU A 573 -27.71 -19.59 4.74
N ARG A 574 -27.62 -18.28 4.76
CA ARG A 574 -28.75 -17.36 4.83
C ARG A 574 -29.08 -16.93 3.41
N VAL A 575 -30.29 -17.16 2.98
CA VAL A 575 -30.74 -16.86 1.61
C VAL A 575 -31.94 -15.90 1.64
N PRO A 576 -32.28 -15.24 0.52
CA PRO A 576 -33.44 -14.36 0.41
C PRO A 576 -34.74 -15.06 0.77
N THR A 577 -35.73 -14.27 1.19
CA THR A 577 -37.08 -14.79 1.51
C THR A 577 -37.67 -15.57 0.34
N GLY A 578 -38.23 -16.73 0.62
CA GLY A 578 -38.78 -17.63 -0.39
C GLY A 578 -37.79 -18.55 -1.11
N TRP A 579 -36.47 -18.36 -0.88
CA TRP A 579 -35.49 -19.32 -1.34
C TRP A 579 -35.28 -20.42 -0.30
N THR A 580 -34.77 -21.57 -0.72
CA THR A 580 -34.52 -22.71 0.17
C THR A 580 -33.10 -23.20 0.04
N VAL A 581 -32.60 -23.85 1.11
CA VAL A 581 -31.26 -24.43 1.18
C VAL A 581 -31.35 -25.88 1.65
N THR A 582 -30.59 -26.74 1.00
CA THR A 582 -30.51 -28.16 1.37
C THR A 582 -29.05 -28.62 1.37
N PRO A 583 -28.54 -29.18 2.48
CA PRO A 583 -29.18 -29.32 3.80
C PRO A 583 -29.36 -27.94 4.46
N ALA A 584 -30.20 -27.80 5.46
CA ALA A 584 -30.40 -26.55 6.21
C ALA A 584 -29.18 -26.19 7.03
N GLU A 585 -28.48 -27.21 7.55
CA GLU A 585 -27.24 -27.07 8.33
C GLU A 585 -26.29 -28.23 8.01
N ALA A 586 -25.00 -28.00 8.12
CA ALA A 586 -23.98 -29.03 7.99
C ALA A 586 -23.06 -29.00 9.24
N PRO A 587 -23.02 -30.06 10.05
CA PRO A 587 -22.15 -30.13 11.23
C PRO A 587 -20.68 -30.22 10.79
N PHE A 588 -19.80 -29.64 11.60
CA PHE A 588 -18.35 -29.72 11.40
C PHE A 588 -17.59 -29.84 12.71
N THR A 589 -16.38 -30.42 12.63
CA THR A 589 -15.38 -30.41 13.68
C THR A 589 -14.01 -30.14 13.08
N LEU A 590 -13.30 -29.17 13.65
CA LEU A 590 -11.94 -28.78 13.30
C LEU A 590 -11.05 -29.05 14.52
N ASN A 591 -10.11 -29.98 14.42
CA ASN A 591 -9.39 -30.54 15.57
C ASN A 591 -8.19 -29.72 16.02
N ALA A 592 -7.71 -28.78 15.20
CA ALA A 592 -6.50 -27.99 15.47
C ALA A 592 -6.50 -26.67 14.71
N LYS A 593 -5.61 -25.77 15.10
CA LYS A 593 -5.26 -24.56 14.36
C LYS A 593 -4.81 -24.93 12.93
N GLY A 594 -5.33 -24.22 11.95
CA GLY A 594 -5.08 -24.47 10.52
C GLY A 594 -5.94 -25.59 9.91
N ALA A 595 -6.72 -26.33 10.71
CA ALA A 595 -7.66 -27.30 10.17
C ALA A 595 -8.75 -26.62 9.34
N GLN A 596 -9.14 -27.24 8.24
CA GLN A 596 -10.15 -26.77 7.30
C GLN A 596 -11.21 -27.82 7.04
N THR A 597 -12.41 -27.35 6.74
CA THR A 597 -13.52 -28.20 6.28
C THR A 597 -14.35 -27.47 5.24
N SER A 598 -15.16 -28.22 4.50
CA SER A 598 -16.13 -27.66 3.58
C SER A 598 -17.42 -28.47 3.58
N ALA A 599 -18.52 -27.78 3.32
CA ALA A 599 -19.83 -28.40 3.15
C ALA A 599 -20.53 -27.85 1.91
N ALA A 600 -21.15 -28.75 1.12
CA ALA A 600 -21.90 -28.38 -0.05
C ALA A 600 -23.37 -28.17 0.30
N PHE A 601 -23.92 -27.08 -0.20
CA PHE A 601 -25.31 -26.70 -0.07
C PHE A 601 -25.95 -26.56 -1.46
N THR A 602 -27.21 -26.91 -1.62
CA THR A 602 -27.99 -26.59 -2.81
C THR A 602 -28.90 -25.41 -2.46
N VAL A 603 -28.62 -24.26 -3.04
CA VAL A 603 -29.49 -23.09 -3.00
C VAL A 603 -30.53 -23.24 -4.10
N THR A 604 -31.80 -23.11 -3.75
CA THR A 604 -32.91 -23.19 -4.70
C THR A 604 -33.68 -21.87 -4.71
N ALA A 605 -33.62 -21.18 -5.83
CA ALA A 605 -34.41 -19.98 -6.08
C ALA A 605 -35.82 -20.35 -6.57
N PRO A 606 -36.90 -19.69 -6.12
CA PRO A 606 -38.27 -20.01 -6.54
C PRO A 606 -38.51 -19.70 -8.03
N PRO A 607 -39.54 -20.28 -8.66
CA PRO A 607 -39.93 -19.87 -10.02
C PRO A 607 -40.40 -18.41 -10.07
N ASN A 608 -40.39 -17.82 -11.25
CA ASN A 608 -40.90 -16.47 -11.56
C ASN A 608 -40.36 -15.35 -10.63
N ARG A 609 -39.09 -15.47 -10.20
CA ARG A 609 -38.40 -14.50 -9.39
C ARG A 609 -38.16 -13.19 -10.14
N LYS A 610 -38.22 -12.08 -9.41
CA LYS A 610 -37.97 -10.76 -10.01
C LYS A 610 -36.48 -10.60 -10.33
N PRO A 611 -36.11 -10.01 -11.49
CA PRO A 611 -34.75 -9.60 -11.76
C PRO A 611 -34.23 -8.65 -10.66
N GLY A 612 -32.94 -8.74 -10.36
CA GLY A 612 -32.30 -7.90 -9.36
C GLY A 612 -31.15 -8.60 -8.64
N ARG A 613 -30.50 -7.87 -7.73
CA ARG A 613 -29.42 -8.37 -6.89
C ARG A 613 -29.97 -8.86 -5.55
N TYR A 614 -29.55 -10.04 -5.15
CA TYR A 614 -29.88 -10.67 -3.89
C TYR A 614 -28.59 -11.12 -3.21
N THR A 615 -28.62 -11.38 -1.90
CA THR A 615 -27.45 -11.82 -1.14
C THR A 615 -27.63 -13.23 -0.60
N VAL A 616 -26.57 -14.00 -0.64
CA VAL A 616 -26.43 -15.30 0.02
C VAL A 616 -25.26 -15.19 0.97
N ASP A 617 -25.52 -15.27 2.28
CA ASP A 617 -24.50 -15.13 3.32
C ASP A 617 -24.18 -16.51 3.94
N ALA A 618 -22.89 -16.79 4.15
CA ALA A 618 -22.45 -17.97 4.88
C ALA A 618 -22.12 -17.62 6.34
N GLU A 619 -22.44 -18.54 7.23
CA GLU A 619 -22.12 -18.43 8.66
C GLU A 619 -21.72 -19.77 9.28
N ALA A 620 -20.81 -19.73 10.26
CA ALA A 620 -20.55 -20.82 11.17
C ALA A 620 -21.10 -20.45 12.56
N ARG A 621 -21.85 -21.38 13.17
CA ARG A 621 -22.34 -21.22 14.55
C ARG A 621 -21.62 -22.19 15.47
N ILE A 622 -21.06 -21.66 16.55
CA ILE A 622 -20.33 -22.41 17.59
C ILE A 622 -20.91 -21.98 18.93
N GLY A 623 -21.71 -22.84 19.54
CA GLY A 623 -22.48 -22.47 20.73
C GLY A 623 -23.39 -21.27 20.44
N SER A 624 -23.21 -20.17 21.18
CA SER A 624 -23.94 -18.90 20.98
C SER A 624 -23.27 -17.93 19.98
N SER A 625 -22.03 -18.20 19.56
CA SER A 625 -21.27 -17.32 18.68
C SER A 625 -21.53 -17.63 17.21
N THR A 626 -21.56 -16.57 16.39
CA THR A 626 -21.70 -16.65 14.94
C THR A 626 -20.51 -15.97 14.26
N PHE A 627 -19.91 -16.66 13.30
CA PHE A 627 -18.79 -16.19 12.50
C PHE A 627 -19.25 -16.13 11.03
N SER A 628 -19.04 -14.99 10.36
CA SER A 628 -19.52 -14.72 9.01
C SER A 628 -18.55 -13.88 8.18
N ARG A 629 -17.25 -14.00 8.49
CA ARG A 629 -16.21 -13.29 7.74
C ARG A 629 -15.30 -14.29 7.01
N ASP A 630 -15.10 -14.00 5.74
CA ASP A 630 -14.10 -14.67 4.90
C ASP A 630 -12.73 -14.00 5.07
N LEU A 631 -11.70 -14.80 4.99
CA LEU A 631 -10.32 -14.33 5.02
C LEU A 631 -9.74 -14.36 3.62
N GLN A 632 -9.39 -13.20 3.11
CA GLN A 632 -8.51 -13.04 1.97
C GLN A 632 -7.08 -12.79 2.46
N LEU A 633 -6.16 -13.66 2.05
CA LEU A 633 -4.74 -13.52 2.39
C LEU A 633 -4.00 -12.88 1.22
N ILE A 634 -3.48 -11.67 1.43
CA ILE A 634 -2.59 -11.01 0.49
C ILE A 634 -1.16 -11.42 0.83
N SER A 635 -0.52 -12.18 -0.05
CA SER A 635 0.82 -12.73 0.22
C SER A 635 1.61 -12.93 -1.07
N TYR A 636 2.50 -12.01 -1.35
CA TYR A 636 3.45 -12.08 -2.47
C TYR A 636 4.89 -12.10 -1.98
N PRO A 637 5.84 -12.67 -2.73
CA PRO A 637 7.24 -12.79 -2.27
C PRO A 637 7.94 -11.47 -1.96
N HIS A 638 7.49 -10.36 -2.54
CA HIS A 638 8.12 -9.05 -2.45
C HIS A 638 7.48 -8.11 -1.44
N ILE A 639 6.36 -8.50 -0.82
CA ILE A 639 5.62 -7.68 0.14
C ILE A 639 5.35 -8.42 1.44
N GLN A 640 4.94 -7.70 2.48
CA GLN A 640 4.44 -8.29 3.72
C GLN A 640 3.10 -8.95 3.51
N THR A 641 2.81 -9.95 4.36
CA THR A 641 1.52 -10.64 4.32
C THR A 641 0.46 -9.86 5.08
N HIS A 642 -0.68 -9.60 4.43
CA HIS A 642 -1.85 -8.97 5.03
C HIS A 642 -3.06 -9.89 5.04
N ARG A 643 -3.94 -9.69 6.02
CA ARG A 643 -5.21 -10.40 6.19
C ARG A 643 -6.34 -9.41 6.07
N LEU A 644 -7.22 -9.65 5.08
CA LEU A 644 -8.43 -8.86 4.85
C LEU A 644 -9.64 -9.71 5.21
N TYR A 645 -10.62 -9.10 5.85
CA TYR A 645 -11.82 -9.81 6.29
C TYR A 645 -13.06 -9.21 5.66
N TRP A 646 -13.67 -9.96 4.78
CA TRP A 646 -14.87 -9.60 4.07
C TRP A 646 -16.09 -10.32 4.63
N PRO A 647 -17.33 -9.80 4.48
CA PRO A 647 -18.51 -10.61 4.70
C PRO A 647 -18.46 -11.89 3.86
N ALA A 648 -18.73 -13.03 4.46
CA ALA A 648 -18.83 -14.32 3.75
C ALA A 648 -20.10 -14.33 2.89
N ARG A 649 -20.07 -13.61 1.77
CA ARG A 649 -21.24 -13.24 0.96
C ARG A 649 -21.01 -13.50 -0.50
N ALA A 650 -22.05 -14.05 -1.17
CA ALA A 650 -22.17 -14.06 -2.62
C ALA A 650 -23.35 -13.20 -3.08
N THR A 651 -23.18 -12.52 -4.20
CA THR A 651 -24.26 -11.84 -4.90
C THR A 651 -25.00 -12.86 -5.79
N ALA A 652 -26.29 -12.99 -5.60
CA ALA A 652 -27.14 -13.75 -6.52
C ALA A 652 -27.80 -12.77 -7.50
N GLN A 653 -27.30 -12.75 -8.75
CA GLN A 653 -27.83 -11.90 -9.81
C GLN A 653 -28.94 -12.63 -10.53
N VAL A 654 -30.19 -12.23 -10.29
CA VAL A 654 -31.37 -12.72 -11.01
C VAL A 654 -31.51 -11.91 -12.29
N VAL A 655 -31.43 -12.58 -13.43
CA VAL A 655 -31.38 -11.92 -14.75
C VAL A 655 -32.19 -12.69 -15.78
N ASN A 656 -32.82 -11.99 -16.74
CA ASN A 656 -33.46 -12.62 -17.89
C ASN A 656 -32.38 -13.04 -18.89
N LEU A 657 -31.83 -14.23 -18.70
CA LEU A 657 -30.68 -14.75 -19.44
C LEU A 657 -31.02 -16.08 -20.12
N LYS A 658 -30.70 -16.17 -21.41
CA LYS A 658 -30.65 -17.42 -22.18
C LYS A 658 -29.20 -17.71 -22.50
N VAL A 659 -28.80 -18.96 -22.29
CA VAL A 659 -27.41 -19.40 -22.50
C VAL A 659 -27.42 -20.41 -23.65
N ALA A 660 -26.56 -20.18 -24.64
CA ALA A 660 -26.34 -21.16 -25.71
C ALA A 660 -25.40 -22.25 -25.22
N PRO A 661 -25.63 -23.52 -25.61
CA PRO A 661 -24.74 -24.64 -25.28
C PRO A 661 -23.48 -24.55 -26.13
N VAL A 662 -22.41 -23.95 -25.59
CA VAL A 662 -21.10 -23.78 -26.27
C VAL A 662 -19.98 -24.38 -25.43
N ARG A 663 -18.98 -24.95 -26.08
CA ARG A 663 -17.71 -25.38 -25.47
C ARG A 663 -16.73 -24.23 -25.57
N LEU A 664 -16.35 -23.69 -24.44
CA LEU A 664 -15.55 -22.46 -24.39
C LEU A 664 -14.12 -22.75 -23.90
N GLY A 665 -13.13 -22.32 -24.67
CA GLY A 665 -11.75 -22.24 -24.25
C GLY A 665 -11.44 -20.84 -23.73
N TYR A 666 -10.80 -20.71 -22.57
CA TYR A 666 -10.40 -19.42 -22.02
C TYR A 666 -8.89 -19.36 -21.84
N LEU A 667 -8.24 -18.38 -22.45
CA LEU A 667 -6.83 -18.11 -22.29
C LEU A 667 -6.68 -16.93 -21.33
N MET A 668 -6.27 -17.20 -20.09
CA MET A 668 -6.06 -16.18 -19.07
C MET A 668 -4.98 -15.19 -19.50
N GLY A 669 -5.24 -13.91 -19.26
CA GLY A 669 -4.28 -12.82 -19.44
C GLY A 669 -3.68 -12.34 -18.11
N GLY A 670 -3.87 -11.08 -17.77
CA GLY A 670 -3.35 -10.48 -16.54
C GLY A 670 -4.01 -10.96 -15.23
N GLY A 671 -5.13 -11.66 -15.34
CA GLY A 671 -5.92 -12.16 -14.23
C GLY A 671 -7.28 -11.47 -14.16
N ASP A 672 -8.36 -12.27 -14.18
CA ASP A 672 -9.74 -11.81 -14.06
C ASP A 672 -10.66 -12.94 -13.63
N ASP A 673 -11.88 -12.60 -13.19
CA ASP A 673 -12.90 -13.56 -12.76
C ASP A 673 -13.93 -13.89 -13.88
N VAL A 674 -13.68 -13.49 -15.12
CA VAL A 674 -14.57 -13.73 -16.27
C VAL A 674 -14.79 -15.23 -16.52
N PRO A 675 -13.78 -16.12 -16.46
CA PRO A 675 -13.99 -17.57 -16.62
C PRO A 675 -14.96 -18.13 -15.58
N GLU A 676 -14.84 -17.72 -14.33
CA GLU A 676 -15.75 -18.14 -13.27
C GLU A 676 -17.17 -17.62 -13.51
N ALA A 677 -17.33 -16.36 -13.89
CA ALA A 677 -18.63 -15.78 -14.22
C ALA A 677 -19.32 -16.54 -15.37
N ILE A 678 -18.56 -16.91 -16.41
CA ILE A 678 -19.07 -17.72 -17.54
C ILE A 678 -19.49 -19.12 -17.07
N GLN A 679 -18.70 -19.76 -16.20
CA GLN A 679 -19.07 -21.08 -15.63
C GLN A 679 -20.34 -20.97 -14.79
N ARG A 680 -20.52 -19.87 -14.04
CA ARG A 680 -21.74 -19.62 -13.24
C ARG A 680 -22.98 -19.36 -14.10
N MET A 681 -22.83 -18.95 -15.35
CA MET A 681 -23.92 -18.92 -16.33
C MET A 681 -24.34 -20.32 -16.83
N GLY A 682 -23.54 -21.34 -16.54
CA GLY A 682 -23.80 -22.74 -16.96
C GLY A 682 -23.08 -23.14 -18.26
N ILE A 683 -22.06 -22.37 -18.67
CA ILE A 683 -21.21 -22.72 -19.81
C ILE A 683 -19.98 -23.49 -19.31
N ASP A 684 -19.63 -24.56 -20.01
CA ASP A 684 -18.42 -25.34 -19.72
C ASP A 684 -17.18 -24.62 -20.23
N VAL A 685 -16.29 -24.22 -19.31
CA VAL A 685 -15.06 -23.45 -19.60
C VAL A 685 -13.84 -24.34 -19.40
N THR A 686 -13.04 -24.48 -20.43
CA THR A 686 -11.72 -25.12 -20.37
C THR A 686 -10.64 -24.05 -20.38
N MET A 687 -9.79 -23.99 -19.34
CA MET A 687 -8.62 -23.10 -19.33
C MET A 687 -7.59 -23.59 -20.34
N ILE A 688 -7.13 -22.68 -21.20
CA ILE A 688 -6.11 -22.95 -22.22
C ILE A 688 -4.73 -22.64 -21.61
N ASP A 689 -3.97 -23.67 -21.29
CA ASP A 689 -2.58 -23.55 -20.89
C ASP A 689 -1.62 -23.46 -22.10
N SER A 690 -0.33 -23.24 -21.83
CA SER A 690 0.69 -23.12 -22.88
C SER A 690 0.81 -24.36 -23.75
N THR A 691 0.62 -25.56 -23.20
CA THR A 691 0.72 -26.83 -23.94
C THR A 691 -0.46 -26.99 -24.88
N LEU A 692 -1.67 -26.76 -24.39
CA LEU A 692 -2.90 -26.83 -25.19
C LEU A 692 -2.88 -25.79 -26.31
N LEU A 693 -2.40 -24.57 -26.01
CA LEU A 693 -2.26 -23.49 -26.98
C LEU A 693 -1.22 -23.86 -28.07
N ALA A 694 -0.08 -24.44 -27.69
CA ALA A 694 1.01 -24.72 -28.62
C ALA A 694 0.75 -25.96 -29.48
N THR A 695 0.14 -27.03 -28.94
CA THR A 695 0.07 -28.34 -29.61
C THR A 695 -1.31 -29.00 -29.56
N GLY A 696 -2.21 -28.55 -28.70
CA GLY A 696 -3.53 -29.15 -28.52
C GLY A 696 -4.48 -28.91 -29.68
N ASP A 697 -5.57 -29.65 -29.72
CA ASP A 697 -6.66 -29.48 -30.71
C ASP A 697 -7.58 -28.33 -30.28
N LEU A 698 -7.49 -27.19 -30.96
CA LEU A 698 -8.33 -26.03 -30.71
C LEU A 698 -9.73 -26.15 -31.35
N SER A 699 -9.93 -27.06 -32.34
CA SER A 699 -11.20 -27.24 -32.98
C SER A 699 -12.28 -27.86 -32.08
N ARG A 700 -11.89 -28.38 -30.92
CA ARG A 700 -12.81 -28.85 -29.88
C ARG A 700 -13.62 -27.74 -29.22
N PHE A 701 -13.23 -26.48 -29.37
CA PHE A 701 -13.94 -25.33 -28.83
C PHE A 701 -14.81 -24.68 -29.91
N ASP A 702 -16.00 -24.29 -29.54
CA ASP A 702 -16.89 -23.48 -30.36
C ASP A 702 -16.51 -21.98 -30.27
N THR A 703 -16.03 -21.58 -29.10
CA THR A 703 -15.56 -20.23 -28.83
C THR A 703 -14.26 -20.28 -28.02
N ILE A 704 -13.30 -19.41 -28.38
CA ILE A 704 -12.11 -19.14 -27.56
C ILE A 704 -12.16 -17.68 -27.12
N VAL A 705 -11.93 -17.44 -25.83
CA VAL A 705 -11.82 -16.09 -25.25
C VAL A 705 -10.37 -15.85 -24.85
N ILE A 706 -9.83 -14.71 -25.30
CA ILE A 706 -8.53 -14.20 -24.88
C ILE A 706 -8.77 -13.21 -23.75
N GLY A 707 -8.20 -13.49 -22.59
CA GLY A 707 -8.33 -12.68 -21.37
C GLY A 707 -7.65 -11.30 -21.48
N VAL A 708 -7.94 -10.44 -20.56
CA VAL A 708 -7.44 -9.06 -20.53
C VAL A 708 -5.90 -9.02 -20.52
N ARG A 709 -5.30 -8.15 -21.35
CA ARG A 709 -3.84 -7.91 -21.43
C ARG A 709 -2.99 -9.17 -21.71
N ALA A 710 -3.56 -10.18 -22.36
CA ALA A 710 -2.83 -11.39 -22.71
C ALA A 710 -1.65 -11.14 -23.64
N SER A 711 -1.70 -10.11 -24.50
CA SER A 711 -0.59 -9.73 -25.38
C SER A 711 0.67 -9.32 -24.61
N GLU A 712 0.53 -8.82 -23.40
CA GLU A 712 1.66 -8.41 -22.54
C GLU A 712 2.12 -9.54 -21.60
N THR A 713 1.16 -10.28 -21.02
CA THR A 713 1.44 -11.23 -19.94
C THR A 713 1.69 -12.66 -20.42
N ARG A 714 1.36 -12.98 -21.70
CA ARG A 714 1.43 -14.32 -22.27
C ARG A 714 2.31 -14.38 -23.54
N PRO A 715 3.62 -14.54 -23.40
CA PRO A 715 4.52 -14.72 -24.56
C PRO A 715 4.14 -15.90 -25.46
N ASP A 716 3.58 -16.97 -24.90
CA ASP A 716 3.06 -18.13 -25.62
C ASP A 716 1.84 -17.79 -26.49
N PHE A 717 0.97 -16.87 -26.05
CA PHE A 717 -0.12 -16.34 -26.88
C PHE A 717 0.44 -15.63 -28.13
N VAL A 718 1.42 -14.75 -27.95
CA VAL A 718 2.07 -14.04 -29.07
C VAL A 718 2.71 -15.03 -30.04
N ALA A 719 3.47 -16.01 -29.50
CA ALA A 719 4.17 -17.00 -30.30
C ALA A 719 3.21 -17.93 -31.08
N ASN A 720 2.06 -18.26 -30.54
CA ASN A 720 1.08 -19.20 -31.13
C ASN A 720 -0.13 -18.52 -31.78
N ASN A 721 -0.14 -17.18 -31.93
CA ASN A 721 -1.26 -16.44 -32.50
C ASN A 721 -1.66 -16.94 -33.91
N GLY A 722 -0.72 -17.47 -34.69
CA GLY A 722 -1.01 -18.09 -35.98
C GLY A 722 -2.01 -19.27 -35.91
N ARG A 723 -2.00 -20.05 -34.82
CA ARG A 723 -2.94 -21.13 -34.59
C ARG A 723 -4.34 -20.62 -34.28
N LEU A 724 -4.47 -19.52 -33.55
CA LEU A 724 -5.74 -18.86 -33.27
C LEU A 724 -6.32 -18.24 -34.55
N ARG A 725 -5.50 -17.65 -35.43
CA ARG A 725 -5.96 -17.22 -36.75
C ARG A 725 -6.50 -18.36 -37.59
N GLN A 726 -5.78 -19.50 -37.66
CA GLN A 726 -6.24 -20.70 -38.34
C GLN A 726 -7.55 -21.27 -37.75
N TYR A 727 -7.71 -21.15 -36.42
CA TYR A 727 -8.95 -21.51 -35.77
C TYR A 727 -10.13 -20.66 -36.24
N VAL A 728 -9.94 -19.33 -36.36
CA VAL A 728 -10.94 -18.40 -36.89
C VAL A 728 -11.23 -18.70 -38.40
N GLU A 729 -10.17 -18.90 -39.19
CA GLU A 729 -10.30 -19.24 -40.61
C GLU A 729 -11.12 -20.53 -40.85
N ARG A 730 -11.09 -21.48 -39.92
CA ARG A 730 -11.88 -22.72 -39.93
C ARG A 730 -13.28 -22.56 -39.35
N GLY A 731 -13.71 -21.34 -39.02
CA GLY A 731 -15.06 -21.00 -38.57
C GLY A 731 -15.23 -20.98 -37.05
N GLY A 732 -14.13 -21.01 -36.25
CA GLY A 732 -14.20 -20.83 -34.80
C GLY A 732 -14.44 -19.34 -34.43
N THR A 733 -15.09 -19.13 -33.31
CA THR A 733 -15.32 -17.78 -32.75
C THR A 733 -14.21 -17.43 -31.80
N LEU A 734 -13.52 -16.30 -32.03
CA LEU A 734 -12.50 -15.74 -31.17
C LEU A 734 -13.00 -14.42 -30.56
N ILE A 735 -13.10 -14.35 -29.24
CA ILE A 735 -13.43 -13.14 -28.50
C ILE A 735 -12.13 -12.65 -27.86
N VAL A 736 -11.75 -11.40 -28.14
CA VAL A 736 -10.55 -10.80 -27.55
C VAL A 736 -11.03 -9.69 -26.61
N GLN A 737 -10.77 -9.88 -25.31
CA GLN A 737 -11.05 -8.85 -24.33
C GLN A 737 -10.02 -7.73 -24.45
N TYR A 738 -10.16 -6.71 -23.64
CA TYR A 738 -9.28 -5.55 -23.57
C TYR A 738 -7.79 -5.92 -23.69
N GLN A 739 -7.12 -5.29 -24.65
CA GLN A 739 -5.67 -5.36 -24.85
C GLN A 739 -5.13 -3.92 -24.94
N GLN A 740 -3.81 -3.73 -24.77
CA GLN A 740 -3.17 -2.44 -25.00
C GLN A 740 -2.68 -2.29 -26.43
N GLY A 741 -1.98 -1.17 -26.71
CA GLY A 741 -1.50 -0.84 -28.06
C GLY A 741 -0.60 -1.89 -28.68
N ASP A 742 0.13 -2.66 -27.86
CA ASP A 742 1.02 -3.74 -28.30
C ASP A 742 0.30 -4.86 -29.08
N TYR A 743 -0.99 -5.07 -28.84
CA TYR A 743 -1.81 -6.00 -29.62
C TYR A 743 -1.88 -5.63 -31.09
N ALA A 744 -2.07 -4.33 -31.37
CA ALA A 744 -2.06 -3.78 -32.74
C ALA A 744 -0.63 -3.74 -33.31
N GLU A 745 0.34 -3.27 -32.56
CA GLU A 745 1.75 -3.15 -32.97
C GLU A 745 2.36 -4.51 -33.34
N ARG A 746 2.01 -5.57 -32.64
CA ARG A 746 2.45 -6.95 -32.91
C ARG A 746 1.61 -7.64 -33.98
N ASN A 747 0.62 -6.97 -34.58
CA ASN A 747 -0.29 -7.52 -35.59
C ASN A 747 -0.97 -8.82 -35.12
N LEU A 748 -1.48 -8.85 -33.89
CA LEU A 748 -2.13 -10.03 -33.33
C LEU A 748 -3.59 -10.21 -33.79
N ALA A 749 -4.26 -9.15 -34.22
CA ALA A 749 -5.63 -9.18 -34.75
C ALA A 749 -5.72 -9.97 -36.06
N PRO A 750 -6.87 -10.58 -36.36
CA PRO A 750 -7.11 -11.28 -37.65
C PRO A 750 -6.90 -10.41 -38.88
N TYR A 751 -7.33 -9.17 -38.83
CA TYR A 751 -7.12 -8.15 -39.85
C TYR A 751 -6.47 -6.90 -39.25
N PRO A 752 -5.80 -6.07 -40.05
CA PRO A 752 -5.09 -4.91 -39.53
C PRO A 752 -5.96 -3.97 -38.70
N VAL A 753 -5.46 -3.58 -37.55
CA VAL A 753 -5.99 -2.54 -36.69
C VAL A 753 -4.86 -1.57 -36.32
N VAL A 754 -5.20 -0.32 -36.08
CA VAL A 754 -4.26 0.72 -35.71
C VAL A 754 -4.66 1.29 -34.36
N ALA A 755 -3.77 1.20 -33.37
CA ALA A 755 -3.92 1.87 -32.11
C ALA A 755 -3.00 3.11 -32.10
N LYS A 756 -3.59 4.31 -32.12
CA LYS A 756 -2.87 5.57 -31.98
C LYS A 756 -3.42 6.35 -30.79
N GLY A 757 -2.51 6.86 -29.97
CA GLY A 757 -2.89 7.55 -28.75
C GLY A 757 -3.44 6.57 -27.72
N ASN A 758 -4.23 7.09 -26.80
CA ASN A 758 -4.86 6.32 -25.75
C ASN A 758 -6.33 6.79 -25.62
N PRO A 759 -7.18 6.48 -26.65
CA PRO A 759 -8.55 6.92 -26.63
C PRO A 759 -9.31 6.21 -25.52
N ARG A 760 -10.07 7.00 -24.76
CA ARG A 760 -10.84 6.53 -23.59
C ARG A 760 -12.20 7.22 -23.55
N VAL A 761 -13.16 6.56 -22.88
CA VAL A 761 -14.44 7.15 -22.50
C VAL A 761 -14.58 6.93 -21.00
N THR A 762 -14.37 7.98 -20.23
CA THR A 762 -14.26 7.91 -18.77
C THR A 762 -15.58 8.19 -18.04
N ASP A 763 -16.53 8.86 -18.69
CA ASP A 763 -17.85 9.09 -18.11
C ASP A 763 -18.64 7.77 -18.08
N GLU A 764 -18.86 7.25 -16.87
CA GLU A 764 -19.59 5.99 -16.61
C GLU A 764 -21.03 6.05 -17.09
N THR A 765 -21.58 7.24 -17.35
CA THR A 765 -22.95 7.48 -17.84
C THR A 765 -23.00 7.85 -19.33
N ALA A 766 -21.87 7.94 -20.01
CA ALA A 766 -21.80 8.29 -21.43
C ALA A 766 -22.74 7.41 -22.27
N PRO A 767 -23.51 7.98 -23.20
CA PRO A 767 -24.43 7.20 -24.04
C PRO A 767 -23.67 6.16 -24.87
N VAL A 768 -24.19 4.96 -24.93
CA VAL A 768 -23.73 3.89 -25.82
C VAL A 768 -24.71 3.73 -26.97
N LYS A 769 -24.25 4.00 -28.18
CA LYS A 769 -25.06 3.88 -29.38
C LYS A 769 -24.73 2.58 -30.14
N MET A 770 -25.73 1.74 -30.36
CA MET A 770 -25.56 0.55 -31.19
C MET A 770 -25.55 0.94 -32.67
N LEU A 771 -24.45 0.67 -33.36
CA LEU A 771 -24.27 0.97 -34.79
C LEU A 771 -24.89 -0.12 -35.66
N ALA A 772 -24.88 -1.36 -35.20
CA ALA A 772 -25.40 -2.51 -35.91
C ALA A 772 -26.47 -3.29 -35.07
N PRO A 773 -27.61 -2.67 -34.69
CA PRO A 773 -28.57 -3.25 -33.75
C PRO A 773 -29.22 -4.58 -34.20
N ALA A 774 -29.14 -4.91 -35.48
CA ALA A 774 -29.62 -6.19 -36.04
C ALA A 774 -28.54 -7.29 -36.03
N HIS A 775 -27.30 -6.96 -35.61
CA HIS A 775 -26.22 -7.94 -35.59
C HIS A 775 -26.54 -9.09 -34.60
N PRO A 776 -26.19 -10.34 -34.94
CA PRO A 776 -26.46 -11.52 -34.06
C PRO A 776 -25.98 -11.33 -32.63
N VAL A 777 -24.86 -10.64 -32.39
CA VAL A 777 -24.34 -10.32 -31.04
C VAL A 777 -25.39 -9.64 -30.16
N PHE A 778 -26.27 -8.78 -30.73
CA PHE A 778 -27.28 -8.05 -29.99
C PHE A 778 -28.67 -8.75 -29.97
N THR A 779 -28.85 -9.79 -30.78
CA THR A 779 -30.17 -10.35 -30.97
C THR A 779 -30.29 -11.83 -30.62
N PHE A 780 -29.16 -12.53 -30.46
CA PHE A 780 -29.11 -13.97 -30.17
C PHE A 780 -28.03 -14.33 -29.15
N PRO A 781 -28.32 -15.20 -28.17
CA PRO A 781 -29.62 -15.75 -27.81
C PRO A 781 -30.48 -14.76 -27.01
N ASN A 782 -29.88 -13.67 -26.54
CA ASN A 782 -30.53 -12.60 -25.80
C ASN A 782 -30.68 -11.37 -26.69
N ARG A 783 -31.64 -10.50 -26.35
CA ARG A 783 -31.72 -9.18 -26.95
C ARG A 783 -31.02 -8.18 -26.02
N ILE A 784 -29.93 -7.62 -26.47
CA ILE A 784 -29.20 -6.55 -25.79
C ILE A 784 -29.81 -5.20 -26.19
N THR A 785 -30.03 -4.34 -25.22
CA THR A 785 -30.64 -3.01 -25.35
C THR A 785 -29.79 -1.96 -24.66
N ALA A 786 -30.16 -0.70 -24.80
CA ALA A 786 -29.45 0.40 -24.11
C ALA A 786 -29.47 0.23 -22.57
N ASP A 787 -30.47 -0.43 -22.01
CA ASP A 787 -30.59 -0.65 -20.56
C ASP A 787 -29.51 -1.60 -20.00
N ASP A 788 -28.95 -2.46 -20.87
CA ASP A 788 -27.89 -3.39 -20.47
C ASP A 788 -26.55 -2.67 -20.16
N PHE A 789 -26.40 -1.42 -20.59
CA PHE A 789 -25.23 -0.57 -20.31
C PHE A 789 -25.39 0.30 -19.07
N ASN A 790 -26.56 0.26 -18.40
CA ASN A 790 -26.78 1.04 -17.16
C ASN A 790 -26.04 0.41 -15.97
N GLY A 791 -25.50 1.28 -15.10
CA GLY A 791 -24.76 0.83 -13.92
C GLY A 791 -23.36 0.29 -14.21
N TRP A 792 -22.80 0.62 -15.37
CA TRP A 792 -21.40 0.36 -15.67
C TRP A 792 -20.51 1.16 -14.73
N VAL A 793 -19.44 0.56 -14.26
CA VAL A 793 -18.46 1.18 -13.35
C VAL A 793 -17.13 1.29 -14.07
N GLN A 794 -16.38 2.37 -13.82
CA GLN A 794 -15.14 2.74 -14.49
C GLN A 794 -15.32 3.15 -15.96
N GLU A 795 -14.28 2.99 -16.77
CA GLU A 795 -14.27 3.46 -18.16
C GLU A 795 -15.24 2.66 -19.05
N ARG A 796 -16.03 3.36 -19.89
CA ARG A 796 -16.89 2.71 -20.88
C ARG A 796 -16.13 2.19 -22.07
N ASN A 797 -14.99 2.74 -22.36
CA ASN A 797 -14.09 2.29 -23.41
C ASN A 797 -12.65 2.66 -23.09
N LEU A 798 -11.71 1.79 -23.43
CA LEU A 798 -10.31 1.96 -23.15
C LEU A 798 -9.47 1.36 -24.28
N TYR A 799 -8.51 2.13 -24.81
CA TYR A 799 -7.63 1.75 -25.91
C TYR A 799 -8.38 1.34 -27.19
N ALA A 800 -9.50 2.00 -27.47
CA ALA A 800 -10.19 1.80 -28.74
C ALA A 800 -9.22 1.97 -29.92
N VAL A 801 -9.28 1.07 -30.89
CA VAL A 801 -8.47 1.22 -32.10
C VAL A 801 -8.91 2.44 -32.89
N SER A 802 -7.97 3.24 -33.37
CA SER A 802 -8.23 4.49 -34.08
C SER A 802 -8.59 4.29 -35.56
N ASP A 803 -8.18 3.14 -36.12
CA ASP A 803 -8.49 2.76 -37.51
C ASP A 803 -8.49 1.21 -37.60
N PHE A 804 -9.30 0.67 -38.49
CA PHE A 804 -9.45 -0.76 -38.68
C PHE A 804 -9.86 -1.13 -40.11
N ASP A 805 -9.52 -2.38 -40.48
CA ASP A 805 -9.84 -2.87 -41.82
C ASP A 805 -11.37 -2.92 -42.07
N LYS A 806 -11.79 -2.64 -43.29
CA LYS A 806 -13.21 -2.59 -43.70
C LYS A 806 -13.99 -3.93 -43.50
N ARG A 807 -13.29 -5.01 -43.22
CA ARG A 807 -13.91 -6.31 -42.91
C ARG A 807 -14.45 -6.40 -41.48
N TYR A 808 -14.03 -5.49 -40.60
CA TYR A 808 -14.64 -5.34 -39.29
C TYR A 808 -15.98 -4.59 -39.37
N THR A 809 -16.89 -4.93 -38.48
CA THR A 809 -18.18 -4.25 -38.33
C THR A 809 -18.17 -3.58 -36.96
N PRO A 810 -18.05 -2.24 -36.88
CA PRO A 810 -18.13 -1.56 -35.60
C PRO A 810 -19.55 -1.74 -35.01
N LEU A 811 -19.61 -2.23 -33.79
CA LEU A 811 -20.84 -2.61 -33.11
C LEU A 811 -21.40 -1.47 -32.27
N LEU A 812 -20.54 -0.76 -31.56
CA LEU A 812 -20.90 0.31 -30.63
C LEU A 812 -20.16 1.62 -30.93
N GLU A 813 -20.75 2.74 -30.51
CA GLU A 813 -20.17 4.07 -30.54
C GLU A 813 -20.43 4.72 -29.17
N THR A 814 -19.39 5.30 -28.58
CA THR A 814 -19.49 6.02 -27.32
C THR A 814 -18.49 7.17 -27.27
N ALA A 815 -18.77 8.21 -26.49
CA ALA A 815 -17.90 9.37 -26.29
C ALA A 815 -18.18 10.04 -24.96
N ASP A 816 -17.17 10.65 -24.37
CA ASP A 816 -17.38 11.61 -23.30
C ASP A 816 -18.10 12.87 -23.85
N PRO A 817 -18.88 13.59 -23.01
CA PRO A 817 -19.59 14.78 -23.45
C PRO A 817 -18.65 15.82 -24.10
N GLY A 818 -18.95 16.18 -25.35
CA GLY A 818 -18.18 17.17 -26.11
C GLY A 818 -16.94 16.62 -26.83
N GLU A 819 -16.68 15.31 -26.76
CA GLU A 819 -15.57 14.67 -27.47
C GLU A 819 -16.03 13.95 -28.74
N PRO A 820 -15.11 13.72 -29.70
CA PRO A 820 -15.41 12.93 -30.89
C PRO A 820 -15.79 11.49 -30.55
N PRO A 821 -16.79 10.90 -31.26
CA PRO A 821 -17.23 9.54 -30.98
C PRO A 821 -16.17 8.50 -31.35
N GLN A 822 -16.03 7.49 -30.50
CA GLN A 822 -15.15 6.35 -30.66
C GLN A 822 -15.95 5.14 -31.13
N ARG A 823 -15.43 4.43 -32.17
CA ARG A 823 -16.09 3.27 -32.81
C ARG A 823 -15.23 2.03 -32.85
N GLY A 824 -14.02 2.10 -32.34
CA GLY A 824 -13.04 1.02 -32.42
C GLY A 824 -12.86 0.23 -31.14
N GLY A 825 -13.80 0.32 -30.22
CA GLY A 825 -13.80 -0.47 -28.98
C GLY A 825 -14.33 -1.87 -29.20
N GLU A 826 -15.45 -1.98 -29.88
CA GLU A 826 -16.16 -3.24 -30.13
C GLU A 826 -16.31 -3.45 -31.64
N LEU A 827 -15.48 -4.34 -32.20
CA LEU A 827 -15.36 -4.66 -33.63
C LEU A 827 -15.78 -6.09 -33.94
#